data_ef0e410d7f9d5bbec31ff8a40d434590
#
_entry.id   ef0e410d7f9d5bbec31ff8a40d434590
#
_cell.length_a   1.000
_cell.length_b   1.000
_cell.length_c   1.000
_cell.angle_alpha   90.00
_cell.angle_beta   90.00
_cell.angle_gamma   90.00
#
_symmetry.space_group_name_H-M   'P 1'
#
loop_
_entity.id
_entity.type
_entity.pdbx_description
1 polymer ?
#
loop_
_entity_poly.entity_id
_entity_poly.type
_entity_poly.pdbx_seq_one_letter_code
_entity_poly.pdbx_strand_id
1 'polypeptide(L)'
;MAITQISVRGARQHNLKNIDVEIPRNTLTVITGLSGSGKSSLAFDTIYAEGQRRYVETLSAYARQFLDQMERPDVDSIDGLSPAISIEQKTTSRSPRSTVGTITEIYDYLRLLYSSIGVPHCPNCGKRIARQSAEQIVQRVMSLTPDDRVMIMAPIVRGRKGEFKKEMEKLVQHGFSRARVDGELVNLEDDLALDKRKNHTIEVVVDRLLVKPGIEHRLELSVGLAMKLGGGLVLVAVVNEEETLYSSRLACPDCGISVPQLEPRSFSFNSSYGACPECHGLGSRYDLDPAKVIVDWSKPILDGGLGPGSSSQNLVRSIQLVVQAYGFNLATPFEKFPDKIQNLLLYGEPQRGGKSGFLGILGYLRQNLEASTSDTYREYLLDFMSATECSVCHGKRLRPESLAVRVNGMSIADFTSLPIARALEAARSIQLTGRELTIAGRIVHEITERLEFLHDVGLGYLSLGRSAATLSGGEGQRIRLATQIGSKLRGVLYVLDEPSIGLHHRDNGRLLAALENLRDLGNTVLVVEHDEETIRRADYVIDLGPGAGRHGGELVASGTPAEIMNSPVSLTGAYISGRQHIAMLTERRSPNGKAIAVLGARANNLKNLDVVFPLGVITVVTGVSGSGKSTLVNDILYRALAKQLYRSREEPGTHKAITGAEMIDKVIRIDQSPIGRTPRSNPATYTGIFAAVRDLYAMLPESRERGYKPGRFSFNVSGGRCEACQGEGQRRIEMNFLPDVYVQCEVCGGRRYNHETLSVHYNGYSIADLLEMPVSDVLQILENIPQVKQKLQTLVDVGLGYIHLGQSAVTLPGGEAQRIKLARELGKRQTGKTLYLLDEPTTGLHFDDVRKLLDVLHRLTDLGNTVIIIEHNLDVIRNADWILDLGPEGGEEGGRIVAQGTPEQVARVKKSYTGHALTAYFNGSAKNGSAKNGPAKNGLANGALAPTGTGERA
;
A
#
# COMPACT_ATOMS: atom_id res chain seq x y z
N MET A 1 13.58 17.87 40.85
CA MET A 1 12.17 17.41 40.75
C MET A 1 12.03 16.56 39.51
N ALA A 2 11.33 15.46 39.56
CA ALA A 2 11.04 14.70 38.38
C ALA A 2 10.12 15.51 37.45
N ILE A 3 10.43 15.59 36.15
CA ILE A 3 9.57 16.27 35.16
C ILE A 3 8.34 15.41 34.96
N THR A 4 7.17 15.91 35.36
CA THR A 4 5.89 15.14 35.36
C THR A 4 5.01 15.44 34.15
N GLN A 5 5.34 16.47 33.37
CA GLN A 5 4.56 16.90 32.21
C GLN A 5 5.44 17.41 31.07
N ILE A 6 4.91 17.41 29.88
CA ILE A 6 5.43 18.10 28.71
C ILE A 6 4.65 19.42 28.62
N SER A 7 5.36 20.55 28.64
CA SER A 7 4.77 21.89 28.58
C SER A 7 5.10 22.53 27.25
N VAL A 8 4.09 22.78 26.42
CA VAL A 8 4.17 23.47 25.13
C VAL A 8 3.68 24.90 25.36
N ARG A 9 4.46 25.91 25.00
CA ARG A 9 4.12 27.34 25.16
C ARG A 9 4.20 28.06 23.83
N GLY A 10 3.14 28.78 23.49
CA GLY A 10 3.09 29.63 22.33
C GLY A 10 3.15 28.90 20.98
N ALA A 11 2.46 27.75 20.83
CA ALA A 11 2.46 27.03 19.57
C ALA A 11 1.66 27.75 18.49
N ARG A 12 2.30 28.07 17.36
CA ARG A 12 1.72 28.83 16.21
C ARG A 12 1.89 28.13 14.87
N GLN A 13 2.31 26.86 14.89
CA GLN A 13 2.55 26.11 13.65
C GLN A 13 1.26 25.97 12.83
N HIS A 14 1.32 26.30 11.54
CA HIS A 14 0.21 26.26 10.59
C HIS A 14 -1.00 27.12 11.04
N ASN A 15 -2.08 26.48 11.48
CA ASN A 15 -3.30 27.15 11.92
C ASN A 15 -3.43 27.29 13.46
N LEU A 16 -2.44 26.85 14.23
CA LEU A 16 -2.45 27.00 15.69
C LEU A 16 -2.37 28.48 16.10
N LYS A 17 -3.20 28.88 17.05
CA LYS A 17 -3.39 30.27 17.46
C LYS A 17 -2.69 30.60 18.77
N ASN A 18 -1.36 30.44 18.81
CA ASN A 18 -0.53 30.76 19.99
C ASN A 18 -1.03 30.03 21.25
N ILE A 19 -1.20 28.70 21.14
CA ILE A 19 -1.77 27.89 22.22
C ILE A 19 -0.70 27.41 23.19
N ASP A 20 -1.11 27.33 24.46
CA ASP A 20 -0.38 26.70 25.54
C ASP A 20 -1.03 25.37 25.91
N VAL A 21 -0.24 24.29 25.96
CA VAL A 21 -0.75 22.94 26.25
C VAL A 21 0.15 22.23 27.26
N GLU A 22 -0.44 21.59 28.26
CA GLU A 22 0.23 20.72 29.20
C GLU A 22 -0.20 19.27 29.01
N ILE A 23 0.78 18.38 28.86
CA ILE A 23 0.55 16.95 28.59
C ILE A 23 1.22 16.16 29.73
N PRO A 24 0.45 15.40 30.52
CA PRO A 24 1.00 14.53 31.56
C PRO A 24 1.94 13.47 30.95
N ARG A 25 3.08 13.20 31.59
CA ARG A 25 3.98 12.12 31.15
C ARG A 25 3.51 10.77 31.66
N ASN A 26 3.91 9.70 30.97
CA ASN A 26 3.55 8.33 31.28
C ASN A 26 2.03 8.09 31.26
N THR A 27 1.34 8.79 30.36
CA THR A 27 -0.10 8.70 30.14
C THR A 27 -0.39 8.35 28.69
N LEU A 28 -1.57 7.80 28.47
CA LEU A 28 -2.22 7.73 27.17
C LEU A 28 -3.04 9.02 26.96
N THR A 29 -2.48 9.95 26.18
CA THR A 29 -3.13 11.23 25.88
C THR A 29 -3.70 11.23 24.48
N VAL A 30 -4.98 11.61 24.33
CA VAL A 30 -5.65 11.71 23.02
C VAL A 30 -5.83 13.16 22.63
N ILE A 31 -5.38 13.52 21.41
CA ILE A 31 -5.69 14.81 20.77
C ILE A 31 -6.85 14.60 19.79
N THR A 32 -7.95 15.28 20.01
CA THR A 32 -9.17 15.18 19.21
C THR A 32 -9.65 16.54 18.70
N GLY A 33 -10.74 16.56 17.92
CA GLY A 33 -11.33 17.77 17.33
C GLY A 33 -11.66 17.59 15.84
N LEU A 34 -12.29 18.58 15.21
CA LEU A 34 -12.69 18.56 13.80
C LEU A 34 -11.51 18.30 12.85
N SER A 35 -11.78 17.75 11.66
CA SER A 35 -10.77 17.68 10.60
C SER A 35 -10.28 19.09 10.24
N GLY A 36 -8.95 19.30 10.20
CA GLY A 36 -8.35 20.62 9.99
C GLY A 36 -8.34 21.54 11.21
N SER A 37 -8.63 21.06 12.43
CA SER A 37 -8.58 21.86 13.67
C SER A 37 -7.16 22.10 14.20
N GLY A 38 -6.11 21.51 13.63
CA GLY A 38 -4.72 21.69 14.07
C GLY A 38 -4.13 20.52 14.86
N LYS A 39 -4.83 19.39 14.97
CA LYS A 39 -4.37 18.19 15.72
C LYS A 39 -3.00 17.69 15.29
N SER A 40 -2.83 17.45 13.98
CA SER A 40 -1.57 16.98 13.43
C SER A 40 -0.49 18.05 13.53
N SER A 41 -0.84 19.34 13.39
CA SER A 41 0.08 20.46 13.56
C SER A 41 0.65 20.50 14.99
N LEU A 42 -0.16 20.22 16.02
CA LEU A 42 0.31 20.14 17.40
C LEU A 42 1.13 18.87 17.65
N ALA A 43 0.60 17.68 17.27
CA ALA A 43 1.21 16.40 17.59
C ALA A 43 2.50 16.14 16.81
N PHE A 44 2.46 16.32 15.47
CA PHE A 44 3.56 15.95 14.58
C PHE A 44 4.45 17.14 14.22
N ASP A 45 3.85 18.26 13.74
CA ASP A 45 4.63 19.37 13.21
C ASP A 45 5.21 20.27 14.34
N THR A 46 4.73 20.11 15.59
CA THR A 46 5.25 20.85 16.75
C THR A 46 5.96 19.92 17.73
N ILE A 47 5.25 19.01 18.41
CA ILE A 47 5.80 18.22 19.52
C ILE A 47 6.81 17.18 19.02
N TYR A 48 6.42 16.38 18.02
CA TYR A 48 7.30 15.34 17.46
C TYR A 48 8.49 15.96 16.73
N ALA A 49 8.26 16.98 15.89
CA ALA A 49 9.32 17.66 15.12
C ALA A 49 10.41 18.23 16.04
N GLU A 50 10.03 18.89 17.14
CA GLU A 50 11.00 19.40 18.12
C GLU A 50 11.71 18.26 18.89
N GLY A 51 10.99 17.20 19.24
CA GLY A 51 11.58 16.01 19.87
C GLY A 51 12.61 15.34 18.97
N GLN A 52 12.32 15.20 17.67
CA GLN A 52 13.24 14.66 16.68
C GLN A 52 14.44 15.58 16.46
N ARG A 53 14.22 16.89 16.34
CA ARG A 53 15.29 17.89 16.19
C ARG A 53 16.29 17.81 17.34
N ARG A 54 15.81 17.80 18.59
CA ARG A 54 16.68 17.65 19.79
C ARG A 54 17.44 16.33 19.81
N TYR A 55 16.79 15.23 19.38
CA TYR A 55 17.48 13.94 19.28
C TYR A 55 18.62 13.98 18.26
N VAL A 56 18.38 14.53 17.06
CA VAL A 56 19.41 14.67 16.03
C VAL A 56 20.56 15.58 16.48
N GLU A 57 20.31 16.62 17.27
CA GLU A 57 21.35 17.45 17.89
C GLU A 57 22.34 16.67 18.77
N THR A 58 21.90 15.57 19.35
CA THR A 58 22.77 14.70 20.19
C THR A 58 23.65 13.75 19.37
N LEU A 59 23.40 13.62 18.05
CA LEU A 59 24.13 12.74 17.16
C LEU A 59 25.46 13.34 16.68
N SER A 60 26.19 12.61 15.84
CA SER A 60 27.51 13.01 15.31
C SER A 60 27.45 14.32 14.52
N ALA A 61 28.62 14.96 14.35
CA ALA A 61 28.78 16.18 13.54
C ALA A 61 28.26 16.03 12.09
N TYR A 62 28.34 14.83 11.53
CA TYR A 62 27.78 14.53 10.19
C TYR A 62 26.24 14.61 10.21
N ALA A 63 25.58 14.04 11.19
CA ALA A 63 24.12 14.13 11.34
C ALA A 63 23.64 15.57 11.57
N ARG A 64 24.46 16.40 12.27
CA ARG A 64 24.15 17.82 12.52
C ARG A 64 24.12 18.67 11.25
N GLN A 65 24.84 18.31 10.18
CA GLN A 65 24.75 19.02 8.89
C GLN A 65 23.35 18.98 8.27
N PHE A 66 22.52 18.02 8.68
CA PHE A 66 21.13 17.93 8.23
C PHE A 66 20.17 18.74 9.12
N LEU A 67 20.58 19.15 10.31
CA LEU A 67 19.76 19.96 11.23
C LEU A 67 19.47 21.36 10.69
N ASP A 68 20.43 21.97 9.99
CA ASP A 68 20.26 23.29 9.39
C ASP A 68 19.18 23.28 8.29
N GLN A 69 18.76 22.08 7.83
CA GLN A 69 17.71 21.88 6.83
C GLN A 69 16.35 21.50 7.46
N MET A 70 16.31 21.21 8.78
CA MET A 70 15.06 20.94 9.49
C MET A 70 14.46 22.27 9.95
N GLU A 71 13.25 22.57 9.45
CA GLU A 71 12.50 23.73 9.90
C GLU A 71 12.22 23.62 11.42
N ARG A 72 12.47 24.67 12.15
CA ARG A 72 12.09 24.75 13.57
C ARG A 72 10.60 24.97 13.67
N PRO A 73 9.89 24.22 14.52
CA PRO A 73 8.48 24.51 14.77
C PRO A 73 8.31 25.95 15.30
N ASP A 74 7.24 26.61 14.86
CA ASP A 74 6.88 27.93 15.37
C ASP A 74 6.23 27.79 16.76
N VAL A 75 7.08 27.81 17.78
CA VAL A 75 6.73 27.63 19.19
C VAL A 75 7.71 28.40 20.08
N ASP A 76 7.23 29.00 21.18
CA ASP A 76 8.11 29.71 22.09
C ASP A 76 9.03 28.77 22.86
N SER A 77 8.47 27.73 23.48
CA SER A 77 9.26 26.68 24.17
C SER A 77 8.48 25.37 24.31
N ILE A 78 9.22 24.25 24.34
CA ILE A 78 8.69 22.95 24.75
C ILE A 78 9.61 22.35 25.78
N ASP A 79 9.10 22.12 26.99
CA ASP A 79 9.83 21.51 28.08
C ASP A 79 9.36 20.11 28.40
N GLY A 80 10.22 19.26 28.95
CA GLY A 80 9.87 17.91 29.38
C GLY A 80 9.81 16.85 28.26
N LEU A 81 10.29 17.14 27.04
CA LEU A 81 10.32 16.16 25.95
C LEU A 81 11.25 14.99 26.27
N SER A 82 10.78 13.80 25.89
CA SER A 82 11.56 12.56 25.76
C SER A 82 11.95 12.32 24.29
N PRO A 83 12.90 11.41 24.00
CA PRO A 83 13.10 10.94 22.63
C PRO A 83 11.77 10.53 22.00
N ALA A 84 11.47 11.05 20.81
CA ALA A 84 10.17 10.89 20.19
C ALA A 84 10.21 9.91 19.01
N ILE A 85 9.20 9.05 18.92
CA ILE A 85 8.98 8.10 17.81
C ILE A 85 7.60 8.36 17.23
N SER A 86 7.54 8.59 15.91
CA SER A 86 6.30 8.80 15.18
C SER A 86 5.85 7.50 14.47
N ILE A 87 4.55 7.21 14.56
CA ILE A 87 3.91 6.11 13.85
C ILE A 87 2.77 6.69 13.00
N GLU A 88 3.14 7.22 11.83
CA GLU A 88 2.22 7.85 10.90
C GLU A 88 1.58 6.85 9.93
N GLN A 89 0.42 7.21 9.39
CA GLN A 89 -0.30 6.43 8.39
C GLN A 89 0.38 6.46 7.00
N LYS A 90 1.03 7.58 6.63
CA LYS A 90 1.51 7.86 5.26
C LYS A 90 2.70 7.04 4.79
N THR A 91 3.46 6.41 5.66
CA THR A 91 4.78 5.86 5.37
C THR A 91 4.81 4.36 5.08
N THR A 92 3.80 3.78 4.44
CA THR A 92 3.95 2.44 3.88
C THR A 92 4.97 2.48 2.74
N SER A 93 5.99 1.62 2.83
CA SER A 93 7.00 1.49 1.77
C SER A 93 6.32 1.20 0.43
N ARG A 94 6.50 2.08 -0.55
CA ARG A 94 5.99 1.90 -1.92
C ARG A 94 6.84 0.93 -2.74
N SER A 95 7.95 0.45 -2.17
CA SER A 95 8.81 -0.50 -2.86
C SER A 95 8.06 -1.82 -3.09
N PRO A 96 7.95 -2.30 -4.32
CA PRO A 96 7.29 -3.56 -4.63
C PRO A 96 8.05 -4.77 -4.04
N ARG A 97 9.28 -4.56 -3.58
CA ARG A 97 10.11 -5.57 -2.92
C ARG A 97 9.86 -5.69 -1.43
N SER A 98 9.31 -4.65 -0.77
CA SER A 98 9.01 -4.71 0.65
C SER A 98 7.83 -5.63 0.95
N THR A 99 7.96 -6.47 1.96
CA THR A 99 6.91 -7.38 2.46
C THR A 99 6.71 -7.18 3.96
N VAL A 100 5.60 -7.70 4.50
CA VAL A 100 5.37 -7.72 5.96
C VAL A 100 6.59 -8.31 6.66
N GLY A 101 7.10 -9.47 6.21
CA GLY A 101 8.25 -10.12 6.81
C GLY A 101 9.54 -9.31 6.78
N THR A 102 9.77 -8.48 5.74
CA THR A 102 10.97 -7.61 5.69
C THR A 102 10.84 -6.37 6.54
N ILE A 103 9.64 -5.77 6.67
CA ILE A 103 9.40 -4.61 7.52
C ILE A 103 9.53 -4.97 9.01
N THR A 104 9.10 -6.18 9.38
CA THR A 104 9.16 -6.69 10.76
C THR A 104 10.48 -7.36 11.10
N GLU A 105 11.44 -7.38 10.16
CA GLU A 105 12.72 -8.08 10.27
C GLU A 105 12.61 -9.62 10.45
N ILE A 106 11.40 -10.17 10.55
CA ILE A 106 11.18 -11.63 10.69
C ILE A 106 11.82 -12.38 9.52
N TYR A 107 11.76 -11.80 8.31
CA TYR A 107 12.35 -12.43 7.13
C TYR A 107 13.88 -12.58 7.23
N ASP A 108 14.57 -11.67 7.90
CA ASP A 108 16.02 -11.76 8.10
C ASP A 108 16.37 -12.89 9.07
N TYR A 109 15.60 -13.08 10.14
CA TYR A 109 15.72 -14.23 11.04
C TYR A 109 15.38 -15.54 10.31
N LEU A 110 14.36 -15.56 9.45
CA LEU A 110 14.04 -16.75 8.63
C LEU A 110 15.20 -17.10 7.69
N ARG A 111 15.83 -16.12 7.05
CA ARG A 111 17.01 -16.37 6.20
C ARG A 111 18.15 -17.01 6.99
N LEU A 112 18.40 -16.54 8.20
CA LEU A 112 19.39 -17.13 9.12
C LEU A 112 18.97 -18.56 9.50
N LEU A 113 17.72 -18.79 9.84
CA LEU A 113 17.20 -20.11 10.22
C LEU A 113 17.38 -21.12 9.09
N TYR A 114 16.90 -20.79 7.87
CA TYR A 114 16.97 -21.68 6.71
C TYR A 114 18.39 -21.94 6.23
N SER A 115 19.30 -20.97 6.37
CA SER A 115 20.72 -21.19 6.04
C SER A 115 21.46 -22.03 7.06
N SER A 116 21.03 -22.02 8.34
CA SER A 116 21.72 -22.68 9.45
C SER A 116 21.31 -24.15 9.63
N ILE A 117 19.99 -24.43 9.63
CA ILE A 117 19.42 -25.75 9.89
C ILE A 117 18.54 -26.28 8.75
N GLY A 118 18.39 -25.52 7.66
CA GLY A 118 17.58 -25.93 6.53
C GLY A 118 18.12 -27.18 5.83
N VAL A 119 17.23 -28.12 5.53
CA VAL A 119 17.54 -29.37 4.81
C VAL A 119 17.25 -29.18 3.33
N PRO A 120 18.27 -29.19 2.45
CA PRO A 120 18.09 -29.04 1.01
C PRO A 120 17.46 -30.28 0.39
N HIS A 121 16.55 -30.04 -0.56
CA HIS A 121 15.92 -31.04 -1.40
C HIS A 121 16.16 -30.72 -2.87
N CYS A 122 16.00 -31.70 -3.73
CA CYS A 122 16.11 -31.48 -5.17
C CYS A 122 14.88 -30.72 -5.68
N PRO A 123 15.04 -29.61 -6.42
CA PRO A 123 13.90 -28.85 -6.95
C PRO A 123 13.08 -29.64 -7.97
N ASN A 124 13.68 -30.67 -8.64
CA ASN A 124 12.99 -31.46 -9.66
C ASN A 124 12.33 -32.73 -9.07
N CYS A 125 13.07 -33.55 -8.32
CA CYS A 125 12.56 -34.82 -7.83
C CYS A 125 12.14 -34.80 -6.35
N GLY A 126 12.39 -33.73 -5.60
CA GLY A 126 12.02 -33.59 -4.20
C GLY A 126 12.82 -34.44 -3.20
N LYS A 127 13.80 -35.23 -3.66
CA LYS A 127 14.65 -36.04 -2.77
C LYS A 127 15.55 -35.15 -1.91
N ARG A 128 15.79 -35.60 -0.67
CA ARG A 128 16.72 -34.91 0.23
C ARG A 128 18.14 -34.96 -0.35
N ILE A 129 18.81 -33.82 -0.37
CA ILE A 129 20.19 -33.67 -0.80
C ILE A 129 21.08 -33.60 0.44
N ALA A 130 22.07 -34.49 0.51
CA ALA A 130 23.09 -34.51 1.56
C ALA A 130 24.47 -34.33 0.92
N ARG A 131 25.41 -33.75 1.67
CA ARG A 131 26.82 -33.80 1.33
C ARG A 131 27.27 -35.22 1.47
N GLN A 132 27.97 -35.74 0.50
CA GLN A 132 28.57 -37.04 0.57
C GLN A 132 30.05 -36.90 0.93
N SER A 133 30.48 -37.53 2.02
CA SER A 133 31.90 -37.59 2.34
C SER A 133 32.61 -38.57 1.42
N ALA A 134 33.95 -38.46 1.27
CA ALA A 134 34.74 -39.42 0.52
C ALA A 134 34.52 -40.84 1.00
N GLU A 135 34.45 -41.06 2.32
CA GLU A 135 34.16 -42.33 2.96
C GLU A 135 32.81 -42.91 2.54
N GLN A 136 31.74 -42.07 2.49
CA GLN A 136 30.43 -42.52 2.05
C GLN A 136 30.41 -42.91 0.57
N ILE A 137 31.15 -42.18 -0.26
CA ILE A 137 31.31 -42.52 -1.69
C ILE A 137 32.03 -43.84 -1.83
N VAL A 138 33.14 -44.05 -1.08
CA VAL A 138 33.89 -45.30 -1.05
C VAL A 138 33.00 -46.47 -0.64
N GLN A 139 32.24 -46.32 0.47
CA GLN A 139 31.31 -47.38 0.93
C GLN A 139 30.28 -47.74 -0.15
N ARG A 140 29.77 -46.73 -0.87
CA ARG A 140 28.78 -46.94 -1.93
C ARG A 140 29.36 -47.62 -3.15
N VAL A 141 30.59 -47.25 -3.54
CA VAL A 141 31.31 -47.95 -4.62
C VAL A 141 31.65 -49.37 -4.23
N MET A 142 32.05 -49.63 -2.97
CA MET A 142 32.33 -50.98 -2.46
C MET A 142 31.07 -51.84 -2.32
N SER A 143 29.86 -51.25 -2.31
CA SER A 143 28.59 -51.96 -2.34
C SER A 143 28.13 -52.43 -3.72
N LEU A 144 28.86 -52.08 -4.78
CA LEU A 144 28.64 -52.59 -6.15
C LEU A 144 29.00 -54.05 -6.26
N THR A 145 28.65 -54.71 -7.38
CA THR A 145 28.93 -56.13 -7.57
C THR A 145 30.45 -56.37 -7.61
N PRO A 146 30.93 -57.42 -6.91
CA PRO A 146 32.36 -57.79 -7.01
C PRO A 146 32.76 -58.00 -8.48
N ASP A 147 33.98 -57.55 -8.84
CA ASP A 147 34.58 -57.54 -10.17
C ASP A 147 34.00 -56.50 -11.15
N ASP A 148 33.08 -55.59 -10.73
CA ASP A 148 32.67 -54.48 -11.55
C ASP A 148 33.87 -53.56 -11.87
N ARG A 149 33.91 -53.12 -13.12
CA ARG A 149 34.94 -52.17 -13.58
C ARG A 149 34.41 -50.74 -13.39
N VAL A 150 35.03 -50.03 -12.47
CA VAL A 150 34.67 -48.66 -12.15
C VAL A 150 35.73 -47.69 -12.61
N MET A 151 35.30 -46.56 -13.14
CA MET A 151 36.14 -45.43 -13.53
C MET A 151 35.81 -44.26 -12.66
N ILE A 152 36.82 -43.75 -11.95
CA ILE A 152 36.72 -42.57 -11.10
C ILE A 152 37.17 -41.37 -11.94
N MET A 153 36.28 -40.41 -12.16
CA MET A 153 36.54 -39.25 -12.97
C MET A 153 36.28 -37.94 -12.22
N ALA A 154 37.03 -36.91 -12.54
CA ALA A 154 36.82 -35.58 -12.02
C ALA A 154 36.28 -34.67 -13.13
N PRO A 155 35.04 -34.07 -13.01
CA PRO A 155 34.52 -33.15 -13.98
C PRO A 155 35.19 -31.77 -13.83
N ILE A 156 35.97 -31.39 -14.84
CA ILE A 156 36.72 -30.11 -14.88
C ILE A 156 35.91 -29.03 -15.57
N VAL A 157 35.27 -29.39 -16.69
CA VAL A 157 34.40 -28.48 -17.47
C VAL A 157 33.07 -29.17 -17.68
N ARG A 158 31.97 -28.47 -17.42
CA ARG A 158 30.60 -28.99 -17.62
C ARG A 158 29.80 -27.99 -18.45
N GLY A 159 29.49 -28.35 -19.69
CA GLY A 159 28.61 -27.59 -20.57
C GLY A 159 29.03 -26.11 -20.79
N ARG A 160 30.30 -25.81 -20.89
CA ARG A 160 30.81 -24.46 -21.08
C ARG A 160 31.43 -24.32 -22.48
N LYS A 161 31.26 -23.13 -23.09
CA LYS A 161 31.93 -22.78 -24.36
C LYS A 161 33.35 -22.43 -24.14
N GLY A 162 34.25 -22.88 -25.02
CA GLY A 162 35.67 -22.56 -24.97
C GLY A 162 36.53 -23.66 -25.58
N GLU A 163 37.79 -23.37 -25.85
CA GLU A 163 38.80 -24.29 -26.39
C GLU A 163 39.50 -25.13 -25.28
N PHE A 164 39.49 -24.67 -24.04
CA PHE A 164 40.04 -25.30 -22.82
C PHE A 164 41.44 -25.88 -22.93
N LYS A 165 42.26 -25.39 -23.87
CA LYS A 165 43.62 -25.86 -24.12
C LYS A 165 44.52 -25.71 -22.89
N LYS A 166 44.44 -24.58 -22.16
CA LYS A 166 45.23 -24.34 -20.94
C LYS A 166 44.83 -25.27 -19.77
N GLU A 167 43.56 -25.59 -19.67
CA GLU A 167 43.07 -26.53 -18.66
C GLU A 167 43.55 -27.95 -18.93
N MET A 168 43.55 -28.38 -20.19
CA MET A 168 44.07 -29.67 -20.62
C MET A 168 45.61 -29.77 -20.45
N GLU A 169 46.36 -28.74 -20.84
CA GLU A 169 47.80 -28.67 -20.61
C GLU A 169 48.19 -28.79 -19.12
N LYS A 170 47.42 -28.14 -18.23
CA LYS A 170 47.59 -28.27 -16.77
C LYS A 170 47.33 -29.68 -16.28
N LEU A 171 46.34 -30.40 -16.81
CA LEU A 171 46.05 -31.77 -16.44
C LEU A 171 47.21 -32.71 -16.86
N VAL A 172 47.79 -32.52 -18.04
CA VAL A 172 49.00 -33.26 -18.51
C VAL A 172 50.18 -33.00 -17.57
N GLN A 173 50.43 -31.71 -17.22
CA GLN A 173 51.50 -31.33 -16.26
C GLN A 173 51.30 -32.00 -14.87
N HIS A 174 50.05 -32.26 -14.45
CA HIS A 174 49.75 -32.99 -13.22
C HIS A 174 49.80 -34.52 -13.36
N GLY A 175 50.19 -35.02 -14.51
CA GLY A 175 50.40 -36.48 -14.74
C GLY A 175 49.18 -37.26 -15.20
N PHE A 176 48.10 -36.56 -15.61
CA PHE A 176 46.93 -37.22 -16.17
C PHE A 176 47.08 -37.44 -17.67
N SER A 177 46.90 -38.67 -18.14
CA SER A 177 47.03 -39.04 -19.56
C SER A 177 45.69 -39.11 -20.32
N ARG A 178 44.58 -39.28 -19.60
CA ARG A 178 43.27 -39.53 -20.24
C ARG A 178 42.16 -38.65 -19.66
N ALA A 179 41.26 -38.16 -20.54
CA ALA A 179 40.03 -37.51 -20.20
C ALA A 179 38.87 -38.05 -21.06
N ARG A 180 37.69 -37.83 -20.61
CA ARG A 180 36.48 -37.95 -21.43
C ARG A 180 36.05 -36.57 -21.85
N VAL A 181 35.98 -36.35 -23.16
CA VAL A 181 35.57 -35.08 -23.77
C VAL A 181 34.29 -35.33 -24.56
N ASP A 182 33.21 -34.66 -24.18
CA ASP A 182 31.89 -34.79 -24.80
C ASP A 182 31.39 -36.23 -24.92
N GLY A 183 31.73 -37.08 -23.95
CA GLY A 183 31.36 -38.49 -23.86
C GLY A 183 32.39 -39.46 -24.45
N GLU A 184 33.39 -39.00 -25.21
CA GLU A 184 34.42 -39.84 -25.81
C GLU A 184 35.73 -39.82 -24.99
N LEU A 185 36.33 -41.00 -24.77
CA LEU A 185 37.62 -41.12 -24.09
C LEU A 185 38.73 -40.73 -25.06
N VAL A 186 39.49 -39.69 -24.67
CA VAL A 186 40.61 -39.17 -25.46
C VAL A 186 41.92 -39.19 -24.65
N ASN A 187 43.04 -39.25 -25.35
CA ASN A 187 44.36 -39.07 -24.72
C ASN A 187 44.66 -37.56 -24.67
N LEU A 188 45.00 -37.06 -23.48
CA LEU A 188 45.30 -35.61 -23.28
C LEU A 188 46.63 -35.18 -23.91
N GLU A 189 47.50 -36.15 -24.29
CA GLU A 189 48.76 -35.84 -25.02
C GLU A 189 48.53 -35.55 -26.50
N ASP A 190 47.38 -35.90 -27.04
CA ASP A 190 47.01 -35.61 -28.44
C ASP A 190 46.60 -34.16 -28.57
N ASP A 191 46.88 -33.55 -29.74
CA ASP A 191 46.52 -32.14 -30.01
C ASP A 191 45.00 -32.01 -30.28
N LEU A 192 44.25 -31.88 -29.19
CA LEU A 192 42.79 -31.81 -29.21
C LEU A 192 42.33 -30.37 -29.46
N ALA A 193 41.79 -30.10 -30.65
CA ALA A 193 41.21 -28.82 -31.02
C ALA A 193 39.68 -28.82 -30.75
N LEU A 194 39.24 -28.17 -29.68
CA LEU A 194 37.79 -28.04 -29.34
C LEU A 194 37.19 -26.80 -29.99
N ASP A 195 35.96 -26.89 -30.45
CA ASP A 195 35.24 -25.79 -31.07
C ASP A 195 34.82 -24.73 -30.03
N LYS A 196 35.42 -23.54 -30.11
CA LYS A 196 35.14 -22.39 -29.20
C LYS A 196 33.68 -22.01 -29.07
N ARG A 197 32.84 -22.37 -30.06
CA ARG A 197 31.40 -21.97 -30.11
C ARG A 197 30.48 -23.04 -29.51
N LYS A 198 30.94 -24.26 -29.31
CA LYS A 198 30.18 -25.36 -28.73
C LYS A 198 30.37 -25.45 -27.23
N ASN A 199 29.36 -26.00 -26.57
CA ASN A 199 29.49 -26.38 -25.17
C ASN A 199 30.24 -27.69 -25.05
N HIS A 200 31.28 -27.73 -24.21
CA HIS A 200 32.06 -28.91 -23.97
C HIS A 200 31.97 -29.38 -22.53
N THR A 201 32.06 -30.68 -22.33
CA THR A 201 32.16 -31.34 -21.03
C THR A 201 33.47 -32.12 -21.00
N ILE A 202 34.35 -31.81 -20.03
CA ILE A 202 35.66 -32.44 -19.89
C ILE A 202 35.76 -33.05 -18.52
N GLU A 203 36.00 -34.35 -18.44
CA GLU A 203 36.10 -35.15 -17.23
C GLU A 203 37.42 -35.93 -17.25
N VAL A 204 38.31 -35.57 -16.32
CA VAL A 204 39.63 -36.25 -16.27
C VAL A 204 39.49 -37.60 -15.60
N VAL A 205 40.05 -38.66 -16.17
CA VAL A 205 40.10 -40.00 -15.60
C VAL A 205 41.16 -40.03 -14.52
N VAL A 206 40.73 -40.15 -13.25
CA VAL A 206 41.65 -40.21 -12.10
C VAL A 206 42.14 -41.64 -11.84
N ASP A 207 41.26 -42.61 -11.88
CA ASP A 207 41.63 -44.03 -11.68
C ASP A 207 40.62 -44.98 -12.35
N ARG A 208 41.10 -46.21 -12.63
CA ARG A 208 40.30 -47.35 -13.13
C ARG A 208 40.50 -48.51 -12.21
N LEU A 209 39.45 -48.98 -11.57
CA LEU A 209 39.52 -50.00 -10.53
C LEU A 209 38.57 -51.16 -10.83
N LEU A 210 38.90 -52.33 -10.31
CA LEU A 210 37.97 -53.45 -10.17
C LEU A 210 37.50 -53.48 -8.73
N VAL A 211 36.21 -53.61 -8.50
CA VAL A 211 35.59 -53.67 -7.14
C VAL A 211 35.98 -54.99 -6.52
N LYS A 212 36.96 -54.99 -5.60
CA LYS A 212 37.43 -56.15 -4.84
C LYS A 212 37.73 -55.78 -3.40
N PRO A 213 37.62 -56.71 -2.45
CA PRO A 213 38.09 -56.45 -1.09
C PRO A 213 39.59 -56.06 -1.08
N GLY A 214 39.92 -55.03 -0.28
CA GLY A 214 41.29 -54.51 -0.15
C GLY A 214 41.68 -53.32 -1.06
N ILE A 215 40.76 -52.80 -1.91
CA ILE A 215 41.00 -51.59 -2.69
C ILE A 215 40.54 -50.32 -1.98
N GLU A 216 39.96 -50.37 -0.79
CA GLU A 216 39.32 -49.28 -0.07
C GLU A 216 40.24 -48.06 0.03
N HIS A 217 41.50 -48.26 0.46
CA HIS A 217 42.47 -47.18 0.62
C HIS A 217 42.83 -46.51 -0.71
N ARG A 218 43.02 -47.31 -1.77
CA ARG A 218 43.31 -46.77 -3.13
C ARG A 218 42.11 -46.02 -3.69
N LEU A 219 40.89 -46.57 -3.49
CA LEU A 219 39.65 -45.91 -3.89
C LEU A 219 39.46 -44.58 -3.15
N GLU A 220 39.77 -44.57 -1.81
CA GLU A 220 39.69 -43.33 -1.03
C GLU A 220 40.62 -42.22 -1.54
N LEU A 221 41.89 -42.61 -1.84
CA LEU A 221 42.85 -41.66 -2.45
C LEU A 221 42.38 -41.16 -3.82
N SER A 222 41.82 -42.05 -4.64
CA SER A 222 41.34 -41.68 -5.99
C SER A 222 40.10 -40.80 -5.94
N VAL A 223 39.13 -41.10 -5.03
CA VAL A 223 37.97 -40.26 -4.77
C VAL A 223 38.38 -38.92 -4.20
N GLY A 224 39.29 -38.88 -3.22
CA GLY A 224 39.81 -37.64 -2.64
C GLY A 224 40.51 -36.74 -3.69
N LEU A 225 41.31 -37.34 -4.57
CA LEU A 225 41.95 -36.61 -5.68
C LEU A 225 40.92 -36.11 -6.70
N ALA A 226 39.94 -36.94 -7.08
CA ALA A 226 38.84 -36.54 -7.97
C ALA A 226 38.02 -35.38 -7.40
N MET A 227 37.70 -35.43 -6.10
CA MET A 227 37.00 -34.32 -5.40
C MET A 227 37.80 -33.02 -5.43
N LYS A 228 39.11 -33.11 -5.21
CA LYS A 228 40.02 -31.94 -5.24
C LYS A 228 40.05 -31.32 -6.62
N LEU A 229 40.20 -32.09 -7.68
CA LEU A 229 40.29 -31.65 -9.07
C LEU A 229 38.93 -31.14 -9.60
N GLY A 230 37.86 -31.91 -9.37
CA GLY A 230 36.51 -31.60 -9.77
C GLY A 230 35.80 -30.53 -8.91
N GLY A 231 36.55 -29.87 -7.98
CA GLY A 231 35.99 -28.86 -7.11
C GLY A 231 34.89 -29.38 -6.21
N GLY A 232 35.04 -30.62 -5.72
CA GLY A 232 34.08 -31.32 -4.85
C GLY A 232 33.14 -32.28 -5.58
N LEU A 233 33.27 -32.48 -6.86
CA LEU A 233 32.49 -33.39 -7.69
C LEU A 233 33.35 -34.61 -8.06
N VAL A 234 32.75 -35.82 -8.03
CA VAL A 234 33.33 -37.07 -8.49
C VAL A 234 32.29 -37.78 -9.34
N LEU A 235 32.69 -38.19 -10.54
CA LEU A 235 31.85 -39.03 -11.39
C LEU A 235 32.36 -40.47 -11.33
N VAL A 236 31.52 -41.37 -10.96
CA VAL A 236 31.80 -42.82 -10.95
C VAL A 236 31.03 -43.47 -12.07
N ALA A 237 31.74 -43.97 -13.07
CA ALA A 237 31.17 -44.73 -14.20
C ALA A 237 31.45 -46.20 -13.98
N VAL A 238 30.42 -47.04 -14.01
CA VAL A 238 30.48 -48.48 -14.03
C VAL A 238 30.34 -48.97 -15.48
N VAL A 239 31.21 -49.85 -15.92
CA VAL A 239 31.15 -50.32 -17.31
C VAL A 239 29.87 -51.09 -17.54
N ASN A 240 29.04 -50.64 -18.48
CA ASN A 240 27.69 -51.14 -18.85
C ASN A 240 26.56 -50.80 -17.86
N GLU A 241 26.75 -49.86 -16.94
CA GLU A 241 25.69 -49.35 -16.04
C GLU A 241 25.59 -47.82 -16.12
N GLU A 242 24.56 -47.25 -15.43
CA GLU A 242 24.40 -45.81 -15.34
C GLU A 242 25.51 -45.15 -14.52
N GLU A 243 25.99 -44.02 -15.01
CA GLU A 243 27.01 -43.24 -14.33
C GLU A 243 26.41 -42.48 -13.12
N THR A 244 27.14 -42.45 -12.04
CA THR A 244 26.69 -41.77 -10.83
C THR A 244 27.62 -40.60 -10.50
N LEU A 245 27.06 -39.38 -10.45
CA LEU A 245 27.76 -38.18 -10.00
C LEU A 245 27.62 -38.03 -8.49
N TYR A 246 28.73 -38.08 -7.79
CA TYR A 246 28.80 -37.76 -6.36
C TYR A 246 29.28 -36.34 -6.12
N SER A 247 28.87 -35.75 -5.01
CA SER A 247 29.29 -34.40 -4.68
C SER A 247 29.58 -34.28 -3.18
N SER A 248 30.74 -33.74 -2.85
CA SER A 248 30.99 -33.20 -1.50
C SER A 248 30.23 -31.89 -1.27
N ARG A 249 29.72 -31.28 -2.37
CA ARG A 249 28.78 -30.18 -2.36
C ARG A 249 27.35 -30.73 -2.41
N LEU A 250 26.37 -29.88 -2.13
CA LEU A 250 24.95 -30.25 -2.16
C LEU A 250 24.50 -30.50 -3.62
N ALA A 251 24.44 -31.78 -4.07
CA ALA A 251 23.94 -32.13 -5.41
C ALA A 251 22.96 -33.32 -5.33
N CYS A 252 21.98 -33.32 -6.24
CA CYS A 252 21.05 -34.44 -6.36
C CYS A 252 21.72 -35.56 -7.15
N PRO A 253 21.78 -36.78 -6.61
CA PRO A 253 22.39 -37.87 -7.34
C PRO A 253 21.64 -38.27 -8.61
N ASP A 254 20.31 -38.14 -8.64
CA ASP A 254 19.48 -38.60 -9.75
C ASP A 254 19.35 -37.52 -10.86
N CYS A 255 19.17 -36.27 -10.47
CA CYS A 255 18.93 -35.18 -11.41
C CYS A 255 20.20 -34.42 -11.83
N GLY A 256 21.33 -34.64 -11.17
CA GLY A 256 22.58 -33.93 -11.42
C GLY A 256 22.57 -32.42 -11.04
N ILE A 257 21.47 -31.95 -10.42
CA ILE A 257 21.32 -30.56 -10.03
C ILE A 257 22.16 -30.29 -8.79
N SER A 258 23.09 -29.35 -8.88
CA SER A 258 23.89 -28.87 -7.74
C SER A 258 23.16 -27.70 -7.05
N VAL A 259 22.92 -27.81 -5.76
CA VAL A 259 22.43 -26.72 -4.92
C VAL A 259 23.63 -25.94 -4.41
N PRO A 260 23.68 -24.60 -4.60
CA PRO A 260 24.77 -23.78 -4.09
C PRO A 260 24.85 -23.86 -2.57
N GLN A 261 25.99 -23.46 -2.01
CA GLN A 261 26.14 -23.40 -0.56
C GLN A 261 25.05 -22.52 0.04
N LEU A 262 24.39 -23.03 1.08
CA LEU A 262 23.31 -22.33 1.75
C LEU A 262 23.88 -21.20 2.61
N GLU A 263 23.67 -19.99 2.15
CA GLU A 263 24.02 -18.76 2.84
C GLU A 263 22.75 -17.90 3.03
N PRO A 264 22.70 -16.98 3.99
CA PRO A 264 21.53 -16.10 4.18
C PRO A 264 21.14 -15.32 2.92
N ARG A 265 22.14 -14.96 2.05
CA ARG A 265 21.89 -14.29 0.78
C ARG A 265 21.20 -15.17 -0.26
N SER A 266 21.30 -16.49 -0.16
CA SER A 266 20.61 -17.45 -1.04
C SER A 266 19.09 -17.45 -0.83
N PHE A 267 18.63 -16.96 0.32
CA PHE A 267 17.22 -16.81 0.68
C PHE A 267 16.73 -15.37 0.56
N SER A 268 17.53 -14.46 0.02
CA SER A 268 17.14 -13.07 -0.18
C SER A 268 16.63 -12.83 -1.60
N PHE A 269 15.38 -12.40 -1.73
CA PHE A 269 14.83 -11.98 -3.02
C PHE A 269 15.34 -10.60 -3.48
N ASN A 270 16.08 -9.86 -2.63
CA ASN A 270 16.78 -8.63 -2.98
C ASN A 270 18.23 -8.88 -3.45
N SER A 271 18.71 -10.12 -3.40
CA SER A 271 20.02 -10.53 -3.84
C SER A 271 19.92 -11.33 -5.15
N SER A 272 20.81 -11.08 -6.11
CA SER A 272 20.91 -11.85 -7.35
C SER A 272 21.20 -13.35 -7.12
N TYR A 273 21.72 -13.71 -5.96
CA TYR A 273 21.98 -15.10 -5.55
C TYR A 273 20.70 -15.88 -5.23
N GLY A 274 19.69 -15.23 -4.62
CA GLY A 274 18.46 -15.86 -4.18
C GLY A 274 17.23 -15.51 -5.03
N ALA A 275 17.25 -14.36 -5.70
CA ALA A 275 16.11 -13.86 -6.47
C ALA A 275 15.78 -14.73 -7.68
N CYS A 276 14.50 -14.89 -7.98
CA CYS A 276 14.03 -15.49 -9.22
C CYS A 276 14.63 -14.73 -10.42
N PRO A 277 15.27 -15.40 -11.37
CA PRO A 277 15.96 -14.74 -12.49
C PRO A 277 15.01 -14.01 -13.44
N GLU A 278 13.76 -14.44 -13.53
CA GLU A 278 12.75 -13.86 -14.44
C GLU A 278 12.14 -12.57 -13.91
N CYS A 279 11.70 -12.55 -12.65
CA CYS A 279 11.08 -11.37 -12.04
C CYS A 279 12.03 -10.56 -11.13
N HIS A 280 13.30 -10.94 -11.07
CA HIS A 280 14.30 -10.29 -10.22
C HIS A 280 13.86 -10.09 -8.75
N GLY A 281 13.13 -11.06 -8.21
CA GLY A 281 12.65 -11.05 -6.83
C GLY A 281 11.35 -10.27 -6.59
N LEU A 282 10.71 -9.76 -7.64
CA LEU A 282 9.44 -9.04 -7.50
C LEU A 282 8.24 -9.96 -7.28
N GLY A 283 8.29 -11.20 -7.78
CA GLY A 283 7.16 -12.15 -7.75
C GLY A 283 6.11 -11.88 -8.84
N SER A 284 6.17 -10.73 -9.49
CA SER A 284 5.24 -10.28 -10.53
C SER A 284 5.97 -9.60 -11.67
N ARG A 285 5.31 -9.51 -12.81
CA ARG A 285 5.69 -8.66 -13.95
C ARG A 285 4.74 -7.48 -14.01
N TYR A 286 5.25 -6.32 -14.39
CA TYR A 286 4.47 -5.10 -14.56
C TYR A 286 4.30 -4.81 -16.06
N ASP A 287 3.06 -4.53 -16.48
CA ASP A 287 2.77 -4.10 -17.86
C ASP A 287 1.71 -3.00 -17.85
N LEU A 288 1.71 -2.16 -18.90
CA LEU A 288 0.78 -1.04 -19.05
C LEU A 288 -0.67 -1.56 -19.15
N ASP A 289 -1.57 -0.98 -18.36
CA ASP A 289 -2.97 -1.37 -18.26
C ASP A 289 -3.87 -0.39 -19.03
N PRO A 290 -4.63 -0.85 -20.03
CA PRO A 290 -5.59 -0.02 -20.76
C PRO A 290 -6.55 0.76 -19.87
N ALA A 291 -7.04 0.14 -18.78
CA ALA A 291 -7.98 0.77 -17.85
C ALA A 291 -7.36 1.94 -17.06
N LYS A 292 -6.04 1.94 -16.92
CA LYS A 292 -5.29 3.03 -16.27
C LYS A 292 -4.78 4.05 -17.27
N VAL A 293 -4.40 3.61 -18.47
CA VAL A 293 -3.88 4.47 -19.54
C VAL A 293 -5.00 5.35 -20.12
N ILE A 294 -6.20 4.80 -20.32
CA ILE A 294 -7.40 5.56 -20.66
C ILE A 294 -8.08 5.97 -19.35
N VAL A 295 -7.81 7.18 -18.91
CA VAL A 295 -8.26 7.68 -17.60
C VAL A 295 -9.74 8.07 -17.55
N ASP A 296 -10.34 8.35 -18.71
CA ASP A 296 -11.78 8.61 -18.82
C ASP A 296 -12.31 8.05 -20.14
N TRP A 297 -12.95 6.91 -20.08
CA TRP A 297 -13.50 6.19 -21.24
C TRP A 297 -14.69 6.93 -21.88
N SER A 298 -15.38 7.77 -21.11
CA SER A 298 -16.54 8.55 -21.60
C SER A 298 -16.14 9.82 -22.36
N LYS A 299 -14.85 10.07 -22.54
CA LYS A 299 -14.32 11.22 -23.25
C LYS A 299 -13.60 10.84 -24.53
N PRO A 300 -13.48 11.79 -25.47
CA PRO A 300 -12.60 11.64 -26.61
C PRO A 300 -11.15 11.43 -26.17
N ILE A 301 -10.41 10.58 -26.92
CA ILE A 301 -9.05 10.17 -26.53
C ILE A 301 -8.08 11.33 -26.38
N LEU A 302 -8.15 12.34 -27.22
CA LEU A 302 -7.29 13.53 -27.19
C LEU A 302 -7.85 14.69 -26.38
N ASP A 303 -9.10 14.58 -25.92
CA ASP A 303 -9.78 15.60 -25.10
C ASP A 303 -10.11 15.03 -23.70
N GLY A 304 -9.06 14.69 -22.97
CA GLY A 304 -9.15 14.21 -21.59
C GLY A 304 -9.47 12.73 -21.39
N GLY A 305 -9.53 11.92 -22.47
CA GLY A 305 -9.66 10.45 -22.36
C GLY A 305 -8.32 9.77 -22.07
N LEU A 306 -7.22 10.25 -22.66
CA LEU A 306 -5.88 9.68 -22.49
C LEU A 306 -5.15 10.32 -21.29
N GLY A 307 -4.53 9.53 -20.45
CA GLY A 307 -3.66 9.97 -19.35
C GLY A 307 -2.21 10.17 -19.81
N PRO A 308 -1.37 9.14 -19.75
CA PRO A 308 0.03 9.26 -20.14
C PRO A 308 0.18 9.45 -21.66
N GLY A 309 1.05 10.38 -22.05
CA GLY A 309 1.29 10.67 -23.47
C GLY A 309 0.32 11.62 -24.12
N SER A 310 -0.74 12.12 -23.43
CA SER A 310 -1.71 13.07 -23.95
C SER A 310 -1.07 14.39 -24.44
N SER A 311 0.02 14.82 -23.84
CA SER A 311 0.81 15.99 -24.21
C SER A 311 1.89 15.72 -25.27
N SER A 312 2.09 14.46 -25.67
CA SER A 312 3.12 14.07 -26.64
C SER A 312 2.66 14.36 -28.08
N GLN A 313 3.28 15.34 -28.71
CA GLN A 313 3.00 15.69 -30.10
C GLN A 313 3.22 14.50 -31.07
N ASN A 314 4.21 13.65 -30.81
CA ASN A 314 4.50 12.50 -31.64
C ASN A 314 3.37 11.45 -31.56
N LEU A 315 2.86 11.16 -30.36
CA LEU A 315 1.75 10.24 -30.18
C LEU A 315 0.47 10.79 -30.81
N VAL A 316 0.17 12.06 -30.57
CA VAL A 316 -1.00 12.75 -31.15
C VAL A 316 -0.96 12.69 -32.67
N ARG A 317 0.19 13.00 -33.29
CA ARG A 317 0.37 12.91 -34.73
C ARG A 317 0.19 11.50 -35.27
N SER A 318 0.73 10.50 -34.56
CA SER A 318 0.58 9.08 -34.94
C SER A 318 -0.88 8.63 -34.89
N ILE A 319 -1.64 9.04 -33.86
CA ILE A 319 -3.08 8.78 -33.75
C ILE A 319 -3.84 9.47 -34.91
N GLN A 320 -3.51 10.72 -35.23
CA GLN A 320 -4.14 11.45 -36.33
C GLN A 320 -3.93 10.76 -37.71
N LEU A 321 -2.73 10.21 -37.96
CA LEU A 321 -2.45 9.45 -39.17
C LEU A 321 -3.33 8.18 -39.27
N VAL A 322 -3.52 7.47 -38.15
CA VAL A 322 -4.40 6.29 -38.09
C VAL A 322 -5.85 6.70 -38.35
N VAL A 323 -6.31 7.81 -37.81
CA VAL A 323 -7.64 8.36 -38.06
C VAL A 323 -7.86 8.62 -39.55
N GLN A 324 -6.90 9.21 -40.22
CA GLN A 324 -6.97 9.45 -41.68
C GLN A 324 -7.01 8.15 -42.49
N ALA A 325 -6.26 7.13 -42.06
CA ALA A 325 -6.19 5.83 -42.74
C ALA A 325 -7.48 5.01 -42.56
N TYR A 326 -8.14 5.07 -41.40
CA TYR A 326 -9.29 4.24 -41.05
C TYR A 326 -10.63 5.00 -41.02
N GLY A 327 -10.66 6.31 -41.19
CA GLY A 327 -11.85 7.14 -41.41
C GLY A 327 -12.78 7.24 -40.20
N PHE A 328 -12.30 7.28 -38.96
CA PHE A 328 -13.13 7.48 -37.76
C PHE A 328 -12.94 8.86 -37.12
N ASN A 329 -13.93 9.30 -36.32
CA ASN A 329 -13.93 10.64 -35.74
C ASN A 329 -13.35 10.64 -34.31
N LEU A 330 -12.27 11.41 -34.07
CA LEU A 330 -11.63 11.55 -32.75
C LEU A 330 -12.48 12.24 -31.67
N ALA A 331 -13.51 12.99 -32.07
CA ALA A 331 -14.43 13.61 -31.10
C ALA A 331 -15.40 12.57 -30.46
N THR A 332 -15.39 11.32 -30.95
CA THR A 332 -16.20 10.24 -30.39
C THR A 332 -15.59 9.79 -29.05
N PRO A 333 -16.38 9.63 -27.97
CA PRO A 333 -15.93 9.02 -26.72
C PRO A 333 -15.29 7.65 -26.93
N PHE A 334 -14.21 7.33 -26.20
CA PHE A 334 -13.44 6.13 -26.43
C PHE A 334 -14.27 4.84 -26.27
N GLU A 335 -15.17 4.81 -25.28
CA GLU A 335 -16.10 3.70 -25.05
C GLU A 335 -17.06 3.39 -26.21
N LYS A 336 -17.35 4.40 -27.06
CA LYS A 336 -18.28 4.27 -28.18
C LYS A 336 -17.62 3.77 -29.47
N PHE A 337 -16.30 3.64 -29.50
CA PHE A 337 -15.64 3.05 -30.65
C PHE A 337 -15.90 1.54 -30.71
N PRO A 338 -16.08 0.98 -31.93
CA PRO A 338 -16.09 -0.48 -32.12
C PRO A 338 -14.79 -1.10 -31.56
N ASP A 339 -14.87 -2.34 -31.09
CA ASP A 339 -13.74 -3.08 -30.52
C ASP A 339 -12.50 -3.10 -31.42
N LYS A 340 -12.71 -3.18 -32.74
CA LYS A 340 -11.63 -3.15 -33.74
C LYS A 340 -10.82 -1.83 -33.68
N ILE A 341 -11.51 -0.73 -33.54
CA ILE A 341 -10.87 0.62 -33.45
C ILE A 341 -10.21 0.81 -32.08
N GLN A 342 -10.86 0.38 -30.99
CA GLN A 342 -10.25 0.44 -29.65
C GLN A 342 -8.97 -0.39 -29.60
N ASN A 343 -8.98 -1.62 -30.16
CA ASN A 343 -7.81 -2.48 -30.23
C ASN A 343 -6.69 -1.88 -31.09
N LEU A 344 -7.04 -1.29 -32.24
CA LEU A 344 -6.10 -0.60 -33.09
C LEU A 344 -5.42 0.56 -32.34
N LEU A 345 -6.18 1.38 -31.66
CA LEU A 345 -5.63 2.52 -30.89
C LEU A 345 -4.77 2.06 -29.71
N LEU A 346 -5.16 1.00 -29.00
CA LEU A 346 -4.43 0.51 -27.83
C LEU A 346 -3.17 -0.28 -28.20
N TYR A 347 -3.31 -1.23 -29.11
CA TYR A 347 -2.26 -2.24 -29.39
C TYR A 347 -1.56 -2.06 -30.74
N GLY A 348 -2.08 -1.19 -31.61
CA GLY A 348 -1.53 -0.96 -32.95
C GLY A 348 -1.87 -2.03 -33.99
N GLU A 349 -1.18 -1.99 -35.08
CA GLU A 349 -1.30 -2.95 -36.18
C GLU A 349 -0.30 -4.11 -36.01
N PRO A 350 -0.68 -5.35 -36.28
CA PRO A 350 0.26 -6.46 -36.38
C PRO A 350 1.26 -6.19 -37.51
N GLN A 351 2.54 -6.27 -37.23
CA GLN A 351 3.61 -6.05 -38.22
C GLN A 351 3.47 -7.03 -39.37
N ARG A 352 3.13 -6.51 -40.55
CA ARG A 352 3.18 -7.26 -41.80
C ARG A 352 4.30 -6.71 -42.68
N GLY A 353 5.33 -7.54 -42.91
CA GLY A 353 6.30 -7.28 -43.99
C GLY A 353 7.31 -6.14 -43.73
N GLY A 354 7.85 -5.98 -42.54
CA GLY A 354 9.07 -5.16 -42.28
C GLY A 354 8.88 -3.63 -42.31
N LYS A 355 7.66 -3.11 -42.47
CA LYS A 355 7.37 -1.66 -42.29
C LYS A 355 6.85 -1.40 -40.89
N SER A 356 7.39 -0.35 -40.23
CA SER A 356 6.95 0.11 -38.91
C SER A 356 5.49 0.61 -39.00
N GLY A 357 4.54 -0.24 -38.63
CA GLY A 357 3.15 0.15 -38.47
C GLY A 357 2.95 0.96 -37.18
N PHE A 358 1.75 1.48 -36.98
CA PHE A 358 1.37 2.14 -35.72
C PHE A 358 1.50 1.17 -34.54
N LEU A 359 2.35 1.50 -33.58
CA LEU A 359 2.67 0.66 -32.40
C LEU A 359 1.51 0.56 -31.40
N GLY A 360 0.47 1.38 -31.56
CA GLY A 360 -0.55 1.56 -30.55
C GLY A 360 -0.06 2.44 -29.38
N ILE A 361 -0.98 2.95 -28.59
CA ILE A 361 -0.69 3.80 -27.44
C ILE A 361 0.18 3.06 -26.42
N LEU A 362 -0.16 1.79 -26.11
CA LEU A 362 0.59 0.99 -25.14
C LEU A 362 2.00 0.66 -25.65
N GLY A 363 2.15 0.35 -26.95
CA GLY A 363 3.46 0.12 -27.56
C GLY A 363 4.36 1.36 -27.54
N TYR A 364 3.78 2.51 -27.87
CA TYR A 364 4.48 3.79 -27.78
C TYR A 364 4.96 4.12 -26.36
N LEU A 365 4.10 3.96 -25.36
CA LEU A 365 4.45 4.21 -23.97
C LEU A 365 5.51 3.23 -23.45
N ARG A 366 5.47 1.96 -23.89
CA ARG A 366 6.50 0.95 -23.55
C ARG A 366 7.85 1.33 -24.15
N GLN A 367 7.90 1.70 -25.42
CA GLN A 367 9.11 2.17 -26.06
C GLN A 367 9.72 3.39 -25.35
N ASN A 368 8.88 4.35 -24.94
CA ASN A 368 9.35 5.50 -24.18
C ASN A 368 9.84 5.13 -22.78
N LEU A 369 9.21 4.15 -22.11
CA LEU A 369 9.66 3.66 -20.82
C LEU A 369 11.07 3.03 -20.91
N GLU A 370 11.31 2.24 -21.95
CA GLU A 370 12.60 1.60 -22.21
C GLU A 370 13.70 2.61 -22.59
N ALA A 371 13.35 3.60 -23.41
CA ALA A 371 14.28 4.63 -23.88
C ALA A 371 14.54 5.76 -22.86
N SER A 372 13.69 5.91 -21.84
CA SER A 372 13.80 7.03 -20.89
C SER A 372 14.94 6.82 -19.90
N THR A 373 15.73 7.86 -19.73
CA THR A 373 16.76 7.98 -18.66
C THR A 373 16.23 8.72 -17.43
N SER A 374 15.01 9.31 -17.49
CA SER A 374 14.40 10.05 -16.40
C SER A 374 13.67 9.11 -15.43
N ASP A 375 14.16 9.01 -14.20
CA ASP A 375 13.54 8.21 -13.15
C ASP A 375 12.14 8.74 -12.81
N THR A 376 11.94 10.05 -12.78
CA THR A 376 10.62 10.67 -12.55
C THR A 376 9.58 10.25 -13.60
N TYR A 377 9.98 10.16 -14.87
CA TYR A 377 9.08 9.70 -15.93
C TYR A 377 8.78 8.21 -15.82
N ARG A 378 9.78 7.40 -15.46
CA ARG A 378 9.59 5.97 -15.19
C ARG A 378 8.62 5.74 -14.02
N GLU A 379 8.81 6.46 -12.91
CA GLU A 379 7.90 6.42 -11.76
C GLU A 379 6.48 6.85 -12.14
N TYR A 380 6.34 7.90 -12.94
CA TYR A 380 5.04 8.33 -13.46
C TYR A 380 4.33 7.24 -14.25
N LEU A 381 5.05 6.51 -15.13
CA LEU A 381 4.45 5.43 -15.93
C LEU A 381 4.09 4.20 -15.10
N LEU A 382 4.75 3.94 -13.98
CA LEU A 382 4.39 2.83 -13.08
C LEU A 382 2.95 2.92 -12.56
N ASP A 383 2.38 4.13 -12.44
CA ASP A 383 0.98 4.32 -12.05
C ASP A 383 -0.02 3.74 -13.04
N PHE A 384 0.37 3.67 -14.29
CA PHE A 384 -0.44 3.15 -15.40
C PHE A 384 -0.18 1.69 -15.71
N MET A 385 0.62 1.01 -14.86
CA MET A 385 0.91 -0.42 -15.00
C MET A 385 0.10 -1.25 -14.01
N SER A 386 -0.12 -2.50 -14.36
CA SER A 386 -0.69 -3.53 -13.50
C SER A 386 0.25 -4.73 -13.38
N ALA A 387 0.25 -5.34 -12.20
CA ALA A 387 1.09 -6.48 -11.89
C ALA A 387 0.40 -7.79 -12.28
N THR A 388 1.11 -8.66 -13.01
CA THR A 388 0.71 -10.04 -13.28
C THR A 388 1.68 -11.01 -12.60
N GLU A 389 1.20 -12.18 -12.17
CA GLU A 389 2.03 -13.17 -11.48
C GLU A 389 3.18 -13.67 -12.36
N CYS A 390 4.38 -13.84 -11.80
CA CYS A 390 5.53 -14.38 -12.52
C CYS A 390 5.33 -15.86 -12.86
N SER A 391 5.42 -16.22 -14.11
CA SER A 391 5.21 -17.59 -14.62
C SER A 391 6.26 -18.62 -14.14
N VAL A 392 7.43 -18.16 -13.68
CA VAL A 392 8.53 -19.05 -13.25
C VAL A 392 8.48 -19.33 -11.76
N CYS A 393 8.34 -18.32 -10.93
CA CYS A 393 8.34 -18.50 -9.47
C CYS A 393 6.94 -18.53 -8.84
N HIS A 394 5.89 -18.29 -9.60
CA HIS A 394 4.50 -18.27 -9.12
C HIS A 394 4.35 -17.45 -7.83
N GLY A 395 4.81 -16.20 -7.88
CA GLY A 395 4.76 -15.28 -6.75
C GLY A 395 5.78 -15.51 -5.63
N LYS A 396 6.50 -16.64 -5.59
CA LYS A 396 7.41 -17.04 -4.52
C LYS A 396 8.74 -16.26 -4.46
N ARG A 397 9.06 -15.44 -5.47
CA ARG A 397 10.18 -14.47 -5.55
C ARG A 397 11.59 -15.06 -5.59
N LEU A 398 11.80 -16.29 -5.14
CA LEU A 398 13.09 -16.94 -5.01
C LEU A 398 13.37 -17.95 -6.14
N ARG A 399 14.63 -18.35 -6.26
CA ARG A 399 15.07 -19.42 -7.15
C ARG A 399 14.55 -20.77 -6.70
N PRO A 400 14.35 -21.74 -7.62
CA PRO A 400 13.87 -23.09 -7.28
C PRO A 400 14.75 -23.81 -6.25
N GLU A 401 16.07 -23.61 -6.31
CA GLU A 401 17.03 -24.25 -5.39
C GLU A 401 16.84 -23.75 -3.94
N SER A 402 16.58 -22.45 -3.77
CA SER A 402 16.31 -21.85 -2.45
C SER A 402 14.94 -22.29 -1.92
N LEU A 403 13.94 -22.42 -2.81
CA LEU A 403 12.60 -22.89 -2.46
C LEU A 403 12.56 -24.37 -2.09
N ALA A 404 13.56 -25.14 -2.54
CA ALA A 404 13.67 -26.57 -2.24
C ALA A 404 14.29 -26.86 -0.85
N VAL A 405 14.77 -25.83 -0.12
CA VAL A 405 15.27 -26.00 1.26
C VAL A 405 14.10 -25.95 2.25
N ARG A 406 14.07 -26.90 3.19
CA ARG A 406 12.97 -27.08 4.14
C ARG A 406 13.45 -27.04 5.61
N VAL A 407 12.67 -26.38 6.44
CA VAL A 407 12.76 -26.45 7.90
C VAL A 407 11.41 -26.98 8.38
N ASN A 408 11.39 -28.00 9.21
CA ASN A 408 10.17 -28.67 9.65
C ASN A 408 9.20 -29.01 8.48
N GLY A 409 9.75 -29.50 7.35
CA GLY A 409 8.99 -29.88 6.15
C GLY A 409 8.53 -28.72 5.24
N MET A 410 8.67 -27.46 5.64
CA MET A 410 8.21 -26.27 4.90
C MET A 410 9.38 -25.50 4.27
N SER A 411 9.19 -24.98 3.06
CA SER A 411 10.10 -24.00 2.46
C SER A 411 9.89 -22.60 3.10
N ILE A 412 10.86 -21.70 2.94
CA ILE A 412 10.73 -20.31 3.42
C ILE A 412 9.53 -19.59 2.78
N ALA A 413 9.22 -19.87 1.51
CA ALA A 413 8.06 -19.30 0.84
C ALA A 413 6.74 -19.88 1.39
N ASP A 414 6.67 -21.17 1.68
CA ASP A 414 5.49 -21.79 2.29
C ASP A 414 5.26 -21.21 3.68
N PHE A 415 6.31 -21.08 4.51
CA PHE A 415 6.21 -20.44 5.83
C PHE A 415 5.73 -18.98 5.73
N THR A 416 6.29 -18.19 4.83
CA THR A 416 5.91 -16.77 4.68
C THR A 416 4.55 -16.58 4.03
N SER A 417 3.99 -17.59 3.37
CA SER A 417 2.63 -17.57 2.82
C SER A 417 1.56 -17.84 3.88
N LEU A 418 1.93 -18.45 5.01
CA LEU A 418 0.99 -18.71 6.11
C LEU A 418 0.47 -17.40 6.71
N PRO A 419 -0.80 -17.37 7.15
CA PRO A 419 -1.28 -16.34 8.06
C PRO A 419 -0.41 -16.28 9.34
N ILE A 420 -0.18 -15.08 9.88
CA ILE A 420 0.67 -14.88 11.08
C ILE A 420 0.26 -15.79 12.23
N ALA A 421 -1.04 -15.99 12.46
CA ALA A 421 -1.54 -16.89 13.48
C ALA A 421 -1.02 -18.34 13.28
N ARG A 422 -1.06 -18.85 12.03
CA ARG A 422 -0.55 -20.17 11.67
C ARG A 422 0.97 -20.23 11.63
N ALA A 423 1.62 -19.15 11.20
CA ALA A 423 3.07 -19.03 11.23
C ALA A 423 3.61 -19.08 12.67
N LEU A 424 2.88 -18.49 13.63
CA LEU A 424 3.19 -18.57 15.06
C LEU A 424 3.08 -20.01 15.60
N GLU A 425 2.00 -20.72 15.27
CA GLU A 425 1.85 -22.14 15.61
C GLU A 425 2.98 -22.99 14.99
N ALA A 426 3.30 -22.74 13.71
CA ALA A 426 4.37 -23.42 13.01
C ALA A 426 5.75 -23.13 13.64
N ALA A 427 6.03 -21.89 14.02
CA ALA A 427 7.28 -21.52 14.71
C ALA A 427 7.42 -22.22 16.06
N ARG A 428 6.36 -22.28 16.86
CA ARG A 428 6.31 -22.98 18.15
C ARG A 428 6.44 -24.51 18.02
N SER A 429 6.04 -25.07 16.88
CA SER A 429 6.15 -26.51 16.59
C SER A 429 7.54 -26.96 16.13
N ILE A 430 8.49 -26.04 15.89
CA ILE A 430 9.85 -26.37 15.48
C ILE A 430 10.57 -27.07 16.66
N GLN A 431 10.84 -28.35 16.50
CA GLN A 431 11.61 -29.10 17.46
C GLN A 431 13.10 -29.03 17.11
N LEU A 432 13.89 -28.44 17.99
CA LEU A 432 15.34 -28.33 17.87
C LEU A 432 16.01 -29.35 18.76
N THR A 433 16.96 -30.08 18.22
CA THR A 433 17.70 -31.13 18.94
C THR A 433 19.16 -30.74 19.15
N GLY A 434 19.72 -30.99 20.30
CA GLY A 434 21.14 -30.88 20.59
C GLY A 434 21.86 -29.70 20.00
N ARG A 435 22.64 -29.92 18.94
CA ARG A 435 23.40 -28.87 18.23
C ARG A 435 22.50 -27.79 17.60
N GLU A 436 21.32 -28.17 17.09
CA GLU A 436 20.38 -27.24 16.45
C GLU A 436 19.82 -26.25 17.47
N LEU A 437 19.60 -26.68 18.71
CA LEU A 437 19.14 -25.77 19.79
C LEU A 437 20.16 -24.66 20.07
N THR A 438 21.44 -25.00 20.06
CA THR A 438 22.53 -24.03 20.28
C THR A 438 22.62 -23.03 19.12
N ILE A 439 22.38 -23.45 17.87
CA ILE A 439 22.51 -22.62 16.67
C ILE A 439 21.25 -21.79 16.45
N ALA A 440 20.08 -22.41 16.51
CA ALA A 440 18.83 -21.81 16.05
C ALA A 440 17.86 -21.44 17.18
N GLY A 441 18.09 -21.85 18.43
CA GLY A 441 17.16 -21.61 19.53
C GLY A 441 16.82 -20.13 19.72
N ARG A 442 17.85 -19.25 19.71
CA ARG A 442 17.63 -17.81 19.81
C ARG A 442 16.90 -17.24 18.58
N ILE A 443 17.19 -17.76 17.39
CA ILE A 443 16.55 -17.29 16.14
C ILE A 443 15.06 -17.63 16.17
N VAL A 444 14.69 -18.85 16.58
CA VAL A 444 13.28 -19.27 16.69
C VAL A 444 12.55 -18.48 17.76
N HIS A 445 13.21 -18.19 18.88
CA HIS A 445 12.62 -17.32 19.92
C HIS A 445 12.29 -15.92 19.40
N GLU A 446 13.23 -15.27 18.71
CA GLU A 446 13.03 -13.95 18.13
C GLU A 446 11.91 -13.93 17.07
N ILE A 447 11.83 -14.97 16.22
CA ILE A 447 10.74 -15.12 15.25
C ILE A 447 9.39 -15.24 15.98
N THR A 448 9.34 -16.08 17.04
CA THR A 448 8.10 -16.35 17.79
C THR A 448 7.61 -15.09 18.48
N GLU A 449 8.49 -14.36 19.19
CA GLU A 449 8.15 -13.12 19.90
C GLU A 449 7.59 -12.06 18.94
N ARG A 450 8.25 -11.82 17.77
CA ARG A 450 7.76 -10.88 16.78
C ARG A 450 6.42 -11.26 16.15
N LEU A 451 6.20 -12.57 15.94
CA LEU A 451 4.91 -13.06 15.46
C LEU A 451 3.80 -12.88 16.50
N GLU A 452 4.10 -13.04 17.80
CA GLU A 452 3.19 -12.78 18.91
C GLU A 452 2.74 -11.31 18.93
N PHE A 453 3.68 -10.35 18.83
CA PHE A 453 3.33 -8.94 18.78
C PHE A 453 2.42 -8.59 17.60
N LEU A 454 2.70 -9.15 16.41
CA LEU A 454 1.83 -8.96 15.25
C LEU A 454 0.43 -9.57 15.45
N HIS A 455 0.35 -10.71 16.11
CA HIS A 455 -0.92 -11.35 16.43
C HIS A 455 -1.72 -10.50 17.45
N ASP A 456 -1.06 -9.96 18.48
CA ASP A 456 -1.68 -9.22 19.56
C ASP A 456 -2.25 -7.85 19.11
N VAL A 457 -1.63 -7.22 18.10
CA VAL A 457 -2.21 -6.01 17.46
C VAL A 457 -3.30 -6.33 16.42
N GLY A 458 -3.79 -7.57 16.36
CA GLY A 458 -4.90 -7.96 15.50
C GLY A 458 -4.53 -8.26 14.04
N LEU A 459 -3.26 -8.52 13.72
CA LEU A 459 -2.78 -8.80 12.36
C LEU A 459 -2.59 -10.30 12.07
N GLY A 460 -3.18 -11.18 12.89
CA GLY A 460 -3.04 -12.63 12.76
C GLY A 460 -3.45 -13.21 11.39
N TYR A 461 -4.31 -12.52 10.66
CA TYR A 461 -4.78 -12.91 9.33
C TYR A 461 -3.82 -12.57 8.17
N LEU A 462 -2.86 -11.65 8.37
CA LEU A 462 -1.88 -11.29 7.34
C LEU A 462 -0.85 -12.40 7.15
N SER A 463 -0.27 -12.47 5.94
CA SER A 463 0.90 -13.31 5.68
C SER A 463 2.18 -12.48 5.61
N LEU A 464 3.31 -13.08 6.04
CA LEU A 464 4.62 -12.41 5.99
C LEU A 464 5.08 -12.10 4.55
N GLY A 465 4.64 -12.88 3.57
CA GLY A 465 4.95 -12.70 2.15
C GLY A 465 4.15 -11.58 1.47
N ARG A 466 3.10 -11.04 2.12
CA ARG A 466 2.26 -9.98 1.56
C ARG A 466 3.08 -8.73 1.29
N SER A 467 2.92 -8.17 0.08
CA SER A 467 3.62 -6.94 -0.33
C SER A 467 3.15 -5.74 0.51
N ALA A 468 4.10 -4.94 0.99
CA ALA A 468 3.82 -3.72 1.74
C ALA A 468 2.95 -2.71 0.97
N ALA A 469 3.11 -2.63 -0.34
CA ALA A 469 2.32 -1.75 -1.20
C ALA A 469 0.82 -2.13 -1.27
N THR A 470 0.45 -3.34 -0.83
CA THR A 470 -0.95 -3.82 -0.81
C THR A 470 -1.61 -3.68 0.56
N LEU A 471 -0.88 -3.22 1.56
CA LEU A 471 -1.39 -3.01 2.91
C LEU A 471 -2.28 -1.77 2.95
N SER A 472 -3.35 -1.82 3.73
CA SER A 472 -4.07 -0.61 4.12
C SER A 472 -3.20 0.27 5.03
N GLY A 473 -3.52 1.57 5.12
CA GLY A 473 -2.80 2.48 6.02
C GLY A 473 -2.76 1.97 7.46
N GLY A 474 -3.89 1.52 7.98
CA GLY A 474 -3.99 0.98 9.34
C GLY A 474 -3.23 -0.34 9.53
N GLU A 475 -3.20 -1.25 8.53
CA GLU A 475 -2.37 -2.47 8.60
C GLU A 475 -0.88 -2.12 8.69
N GLY A 476 -0.40 -1.19 7.83
CA GLY A 476 0.99 -0.75 7.85
C GLY A 476 1.40 -0.08 9.16
N GLN A 477 0.51 0.72 9.73
CA GLN A 477 0.71 1.39 11.01
C GLN A 477 0.79 0.39 12.17
N ARG A 478 -0.12 -0.59 12.24
CA ARG A 478 -0.09 -1.64 13.28
C ARG A 478 1.14 -2.54 13.18
N ILE A 479 1.66 -2.82 11.96
CA ILE A 479 2.93 -3.53 11.78
C ILE A 479 4.06 -2.75 12.46
N ARG A 480 4.14 -1.44 12.28
CA ARG A 480 5.15 -0.60 12.93
C ARG A 480 4.96 -0.55 14.43
N LEU A 481 3.72 -0.41 14.89
CA LEU A 481 3.40 -0.44 16.32
C LEU A 481 3.89 -1.74 16.96
N ALA A 482 3.60 -2.90 16.34
CA ALA A 482 4.08 -4.20 16.80
C ALA A 482 5.61 -4.27 16.87
N THR A 483 6.30 -3.73 15.85
CA THR A 483 7.77 -3.67 15.83
C THR A 483 8.32 -2.79 16.97
N GLN A 484 7.66 -1.67 17.28
CA GLN A 484 8.07 -0.78 18.37
C GLN A 484 7.78 -1.37 19.76
N ILE A 485 6.64 -2.03 19.95
CA ILE A 485 6.34 -2.77 21.19
C ILE A 485 7.41 -3.83 21.44
N GLY A 486 7.82 -4.56 20.40
CA GLY A 486 8.89 -5.55 20.46
C GLY A 486 10.25 -5.00 20.89
N SER A 487 10.53 -3.71 20.68
CA SER A 487 11.77 -3.06 21.12
C SER A 487 11.87 -2.88 22.63
N LYS A 488 10.75 -2.95 23.37
CA LYS A 488 10.63 -2.77 24.83
C LYS A 488 11.31 -1.51 25.36
N LEU A 489 11.32 -0.42 24.56
CA LEU A 489 11.89 0.86 24.93
C LEU A 489 11.09 1.50 26.08
N ARG A 490 11.77 2.25 26.94
CA ARG A 490 11.20 2.96 28.09
C ARG A 490 11.57 4.44 28.07
N GLY A 491 10.69 5.27 28.62
CA GLY A 491 10.92 6.72 28.70
C GLY A 491 10.86 7.43 27.34
N VAL A 492 10.18 6.86 26.36
CA VAL A 492 9.99 7.38 25.00
C VAL A 492 8.64 8.07 24.88
N LEU A 493 8.56 9.10 24.04
CA LEU A 493 7.32 9.71 23.59
C LEU A 493 6.90 9.05 22.27
N TYR A 494 5.82 8.30 22.27
CA TYR A 494 5.21 7.75 21.06
C TYR A 494 4.12 8.69 20.57
N VAL A 495 4.17 9.09 19.30
CA VAL A 495 3.15 9.92 18.65
C VAL A 495 2.51 9.10 17.54
N LEU A 496 1.20 8.81 17.65
CA LEU A 496 0.45 7.97 16.73
C LEU A 496 -0.66 8.78 16.04
N ASP A 497 -0.85 8.51 14.73
CA ASP A 497 -1.88 9.12 13.90
C ASP A 497 -2.99 8.11 13.63
N GLU A 498 -4.14 8.25 14.29
CA GLU A 498 -5.36 7.46 14.09
C GLU A 498 -5.11 5.93 14.02
N PRO A 499 -4.55 5.30 15.07
CA PRO A 499 -4.19 3.88 15.03
C PRO A 499 -5.40 2.93 14.96
N SER A 500 -6.63 3.38 15.27
CA SER A 500 -7.85 2.59 15.21
C SER A 500 -8.40 2.38 13.79
N ILE A 501 -7.80 3.04 12.77
CA ILE A 501 -8.27 2.99 11.39
C ILE A 501 -8.39 1.56 10.85
N GLY A 502 -9.54 1.27 10.21
CA GLY A 502 -9.82 -0.02 9.57
C GLY A 502 -10.02 -1.17 10.55
N LEU A 503 -10.19 -0.88 11.85
CA LEU A 503 -10.52 -1.88 12.86
C LEU A 503 -12.02 -2.03 13.04
N HIS A 504 -12.46 -3.27 13.15
CA HIS A 504 -13.77 -3.57 13.66
C HIS A 504 -13.81 -3.31 15.18
N HIS A 505 -14.95 -2.88 15.72
CA HIS A 505 -15.10 -2.60 17.16
C HIS A 505 -14.58 -3.70 18.09
N ARG A 506 -14.71 -4.97 17.69
CA ARG A 506 -14.16 -6.10 18.43
C ARG A 506 -12.63 -6.06 18.55
N ASP A 507 -11.95 -5.64 17.47
CA ASP A 507 -10.48 -5.67 17.38
C ASP A 507 -9.84 -4.43 18.00
N ASN A 508 -10.64 -3.33 18.17
CA ASN A 508 -10.18 -2.08 18.77
C ASN A 508 -9.68 -2.26 20.21
N GLY A 509 -10.35 -3.11 21.00
CA GLY A 509 -9.94 -3.41 22.37
C GLY A 509 -8.53 -4.01 22.49
N ARG A 510 -8.07 -4.79 21.49
CA ARG A 510 -6.71 -5.33 21.44
C ARG A 510 -5.66 -4.25 21.21
N LEU A 511 -5.96 -3.34 20.28
CA LEU A 511 -5.10 -2.18 20.01
C LEU A 511 -4.96 -1.31 21.26
N LEU A 512 -6.07 -1.00 21.93
CA LEU A 512 -6.06 -0.19 23.16
C LEU A 512 -5.25 -0.85 24.26
N ALA A 513 -5.40 -2.16 24.46
CA ALA A 513 -4.57 -2.91 25.42
C ALA A 513 -3.07 -2.84 25.08
N ALA A 514 -2.70 -2.86 23.79
CA ALA A 514 -1.32 -2.70 23.33
C ALA A 514 -0.77 -1.30 23.60
N LEU A 515 -1.57 -0.24 23.42
CA LEU A 515 -1.20 1.15 23.74
C LEU A 515 -1.08 1.36 25.26
N GLU A 516 -1.98 0.78 26.06
CA GLU A 516 -1.92 0.80 27.52
C GLU A 516 -0.66 0.08 28.02
N ASN A 517 -0.31 -1.08 27.44
CA ASN A 517 0.93 -1.77 27.76
C ASN A 517 2.18 -0.92 27.44
N LEU A 518 2.19 -0.18 26.31
CA LEU A 518 3.25 0.77 25.99
C LEU A 518 3.38 1.86 27.05
N ARG A 519 2.26 2.43 27.49
CA ARG A 519 2.20 3.42 28.59
C ARG A 519 2.75 2.82 29.88
N ASP A 520 2.30 1.61 30.25
CA ASP A 520 2.65 0.94 31.52
C ASP A 520 4.13 0.55 31.58
N LEU A 521 4.82 0.45 30.44
CA LEU A 521 6.28 0.36 30.37
C LEU A 521 7.00 1.64 30.79
N GLY A 522 6.27 2.74 31.09
CA GLY A 522 6.83 4.05 31.47
C GLY A 522 7.07 4.96 30.28
N ASN A 523 6.28 4.83 29.21
CA ASN A 523 6.30 5.70 28.04
C ASN A 523 5.14 6.69 28.07
N THR A 524 5.31 7.82 27.38
CA THR A 524 4.21 8.74 27.09
C THR A 524 3.66 8.40 25.72
N VAL A 525 2.36 8.18 25.62
CA VAL A 525 1.69 7.80 24.36
C VAL A 525 0.71 8.91 23.97
N LEU A 526 1.03 9.63 22.91
CA LEU A 526 0.21 10.72 22.36
C LEU A 526 -0.47 10.22 21.08
N VAL A 527 -1.79 10.25 21.05
CA VAL A 527 -2.59 9.69 19.95
C VAL A 527 -3.51 10.75 19.37
N VAL A 528 -3.43 11.00 18.07
CA VAL A 528 -4.45 11.76 17.35
C VAL A 528 -5.58 10.81 17.01
N GLU A 529 -6.80 11.03 17.53
CA GLU A 529 -7.90 10.06 17.39
C GLU A 529 -9.29 10.69 17.37
N HIS A 530 -10.23 9.96 16.74
CA HIS A 530 -11.65 10.30 16.66
C HIS A 530 -12.56 9.18 17.16
N ASP A 531 -12.00 8.00 17.47
CA ASP A 531 -12.75 6.85 17.95
C ASP A 531 -13.26 7.07 19.38
N GLU A 532 -14.56 6.85 19.60
CA GLU A 532 -15.22 7.06 20.90
C GLU A 532 -14.59 6.20 22.00
N GLU A 533 -14.32 4.91 21.74
CA GLU A 533 -13.76 3.98 22.72
C GLU A 533 -12.36 4.41 23.16
N THR A 534 -11.54 4.82 22.21
CA THR A 534 -10.18 5.32 22.44
C THR A 534 -10.20 6.58 23.31
N ILE A 535 -11.08 7.54 22.98
CA ILE A 535 -11.22 8.79 23.78
C ILE A 535 -11.69 8.48 25.20
N ARG A 536 -12.65 7.55 25.38
CA ARG A 536 -13.14 7.17 26.71
C ARG A 536 -12.11 6.44 27.58
N ARG A 537 -11.19 5.70 26.98
CA ARG A 537 -10.13 4.94 27.69
C ARG A 537 -8.84 5.73 27.90
N ALA A 538 -8.73 6.94 27.33
CA ALA A 538 -7.57 7.80 27.52
C ALA A 538 -7.45 8.27 28.97
N ASP A 539 -6.22 8.48 29.43
CA ASP A 539 -5.95 9.11 30.74
C ASP A 539 -6.18 10.63 30.68
N TYR A 540 -5.88 11.23 29.51
CA TYR A 540 -5.99 12.66 29.27
C TYR A 540 -6.44 12.94 27.84
N VAL A 541 -7.23 13.98 27.62
CA VAL A 541 -7.75 14.36 26.30
C VAL A 541 -7.54 15.85 26.06
N ILE A 542 -7.13 16.21 24.86
CA ILE A 542 -6.95 17.57 24.36
C ILE A 542 -7.88 17.75 23.17
N ASP A 543 -8.87 18.65 23.28
CA ASP A 543 -9.82 18.95 22.21
C ASP A 543 -9.47 20.27 21.54
N LEU A 544 -9.18 20.22 20.22
CA LEU A 544 -8.80 21.38 19.42
C LEU A 544 -9.94 21.79 18.49
N GLY A 545 -10.16 23.09 18.38
CA GLY A 545 -11.26 23.65 17.58
C GLY A 545 -11.23 25.18 17.54
N PRO A 546 -12.42 25.80 17.62
CA PRO A 546 -13.77 25.21 17.54
C PRO A 546 -14.19 24.77 16.12
N GLY A 547 -13.47 25.23 15.09
CA GLY A 547 -13.72 24.94 13.68
C GLY A 547 -12.52 24.31 12.97
N ALA A 548 -12.48 24.44 11.64
CA ALA A 548 -11.41 23.95 10.77
C ALA A 548 -10.64 25.12 10.12
N GLY A 549 -9.37 24.91 9.75
CA GLY A 549 -8.53 25.93 9.10
C GLY A 549 -8.42 27.20 9.95
N ARG A 550 -8.77 28.36 9.39
CA ARG A 550 -8.70 29.66 10.11
C ARG A 550 -9.60 29.76 11.33
N HIS A 551 -10.65 28.95 11.38
CA HIS A 551 -11.60 28.89 12.51
C HIS A 551 -11.24 27.80 13.53
N GLY A 552 -10.15 27.08 13.30
CA GLY A 552 -9.56 26.13 14.21
C GLY A 552 -8.34 26.69 14.96
N GLY A 553 -7.53 25.79 15.49
CA GLY A 553 -6.22 26.09 16.08
C GLY A 553 -6.26 26.62 17.51
N GLU A 554 -7.41 26.55 18.18
CA GLU A 554 -7.57 26.94 19.61
C GLU A 554 -7.71 25.68 20.49
N LEU A 555 -7.23 25.76 21.71
CA LEU A 555 -7.50 24.77 22.75
C LEU A 555 -8.91 24.99 23.29
N VAL A 556 -9.84 24.09 22.92
CA VAL A 556 -11.26 24.17 23.32
C VAL A 556 -11.45 23.64 24.74
N ALA A 557 -10.87 22.48 25.02
CA ALA A 557 -10.91 21.85 26.33
C ALA A 557 -9.74 20.88 26.51
N SER A 558 -9.26 20.69 27.74
CA SER A 558 -8.29 19.67 28.09
C SER A 558 -8.60 19.11 29.48
N GLY A 559 -8.32 17.83 29.71
CA GLY A 559 -8.61 17.16 30.96
C GLY A 559 -8.89 15.67 30.79
N THR A 560 -9.50 15.07 31.80
CA THR A 560 -9.98 13.69 31.75
C THR A 560 -11.14 13.53 30.75
N PRO A 561 -11.42 12.33 30.22
CA PRO A 561 -12.58 12.10 29.36
C PRO A 561 -13.90 12.60 29.97
N ALA A 562 -14.07 12.47 31.29
CA ALA A 562 -15.26 12.94 31.99
C ALA A 562 -15.41 14.48 31.96
N GLU A 563 -14.29 15.22 32.10
CA GLU A 563 -14.27 16.68 31.99
C GLU A 563 -14.61 17.15 30.59
N ILE A 564 -14.08 16.48 29.56
CA ILE A 564 -14.40 16.77 28.15
C ILE A 564 -15.89 16.53 27.86
N MET A 565 -16.45 15.39 28.33
CA MET A 565 -17.89 15.10 28.16
C MET A 565 -18.78 16.13 28.82
N ASN A 566 -18.35 16.74 29.92
CA ASN A 566 -19.11 17.75 30.63
C ASN A 566 -18.88 19.18 30.11
N SER A 567 -17.88 19.39 29.26
CA SER A 567 -17.58 20.69 28.66
C SER A 567 -18.76 21.19 27.79
N PRO A 568 -19.24 22.42 27.99
CA PRO A 568 -20.31 22.97 27.16
C PRO A 568 -19.85 23.41 25.78
N VAL A 569 -18.55 23.66 25.58
CA VAL A 569 -17.95 24.16 24.35
C VAL A 569 -17.33 23.07 23.48
N SER A 570 -17.01 21.91 24.06
CA SER A 570 -16.44 20.78 23.32
C SER A 570 -17.49 20.10 22.45
N LEU A 571 -17.26 20.16 21.12
CA LEU A 571 -18.09 19.43 20.15
C LEU A 571 -17.87 17.91 20.27
N THR A 572 -16.63 17.47 20.43
CA THR A 572 -16.29 16.08 20.73
C THR A 572 -17.01 15.60 21.99
N GLY A 573 -16.95 16.38 23.07
CA GLY A 573 -17.67 16.09 24.32
C GLY A 573 -19.18 16.01 24.14
N ALA A 574 -19.77 16.84 23.27
CA ALA A 574 -21.19 16.81 22.98
C ALA A 574 -21.62 15.50 22.27
N TYR A 575 -20.82 14.99 21.32
CA TYR A 575 -21.09 13.72 20.66
C TYR A 575 -20.89 12.52 21.60
N ILE A 576 -19.77 12.47 22.33
CA ILE A 576 -19.46 11.34 23.22
C ILE A 576 -20.45 11.26 24.39
N SER A 577 -20.92 12.39 24.91
CA SER A 577 -21.93 12.41 25.98
C SER A 577 -23.35 12.13 25.48
N GLY A 578 -23.58 12.04 24.17
CA GLY A 578 -24.90 11.87 23.56
C GLY A 578 -25.76 13.14 23.52
N ARG A 579 -25.23 14.33 23.88
CA ARG A 579 -25.92 15.62 23.72
C ARG A 579 -26.14 15.96 22.24
N GLN A 580 -25.22 15.52 21.37
CA GLN A 580 -25.38 15.53 19.91
C GLN A 580 -25.27 14.10 19.38
N HIS A 581 -25.95 13.82 18.28
CA HIS A 581 -25.87 12.53 17.59
C HIS A 581 -26.18 12.72 16.10
N ILE A 582 -25.67 11.82 15.27
CA ILE A 582 -26.01 11.76 13.85
C ILE A 582 -27.42 11.19 13.73
N ALA A 583 -28.33 11.87 13.06
CA ALA A 583 -29.70 11.42 12.89
C ALA A 583 -29.75 10.09 12.12
N MET A 584 -30.63 9.19 12.52
CA MET A 584 -30.92 7.98 11.76
C MET A 584 -31.91 8.30 10.62
N LEU A 585 -31.78 7.55 9.51
CA LEU A 585 -32.79 7.58 8.46
C LEU A 585 -34.12 7.13 9.00
N THR A 586 -35.17 7.95 8.82
CA THR A 586 -36.52 7.62 9.19
C THR A 586 -37.16 6.60 8.25
N GLU A 587 -36.80 6.69 6.96
CA GLU A 587 -37.25 5.76 5.92
C GLU A 587 -36.04 5.28 5.10
N ARG A 588 -35.93 3.96 4.93
CA ARG A 588 -34.88 3.35 4.11
C ARG A 588 -35.35 3.18 2.69
N ARG A 589 -34.42 3.31 1.72
CA ARG A 589 -34.71 3.01 0.33
C ARG A 589 -34.96 1.52 0.16
N SER A 590 -36.02 1.17 -0.54
CA SER A 590 -36.29 -0.22 -0.93
C SER A 590 -35.50 -0.57 -2.19
N PRO A 591 -34.89 -1.78 -2.25
CA PRO A 591 -34.27 -2.28 -3.48
C PRO A 591 -35.24 -2.21 -4.67
N ASN A 592 -34.77 -1.73 -5.81
CA ASN A 592 -35.58 -1.56 -7.01
C ASN A 592 -35.80 -2.87 -7.83
N GLY A 593 -35.50 -4.01 -7.24
CA GLY A 593 -35.56 -5.33 -7.88
C GLY A 593 -34.38 -5.65 -8.81
N LYS A 594 -33.48 -4.70 -9.05
CA LYS A 594 -32.23 -4.90 -9.83
C LYS A 594 -31.07 -5.17 -8.89
N ALA A 595 -30.17 -6.05 -9.29
CA ALA A 595 -29.03 -6.41 -8.48
C ALA A 595 -27.81 -6.86 -9.33
N ILE A 596 -26.64 -6.69 -8.79
CA ILE A 596 -25.43 -7.34 -9.27
C ILE A 596 -25.17 -8.53 -8.34
N ALA A 597 -24.95 -9.73 -8.92
CA ALA A 597 -24.59 -10.89 -8.12
C ALA A 597 -23.18 -11.38 -8.46
N VAL A 598 -22.41 -11.66 -7.43
CA VAL A 598 -21.13 -12.37 -7.50
C VAL A 598 -21.38 -13.80 -7.10
N LEU A 599 -21.15 -14.74 -8.02
CA LEU A 599 -21.40 -16.16 -7.82
C LEU A 599 -20.10 -16.92 -7.64
N GLY A 600 -20.06 -17.82 -6.64
CA GLY A 600 -18.94 -18.72 -6.42
C GLY A 600 -17.63 -18.03 -6.06
N ALA A 601 -17.64 -16.96 -5.27
CA ALA A 601 -16.43 -16.24 -4.82
C ALA A 601 -15.54 -17.13 -3.95
N ARG A 602 -14.28 -17.38 -4.39
CA ARG A 602 -13.33 -18.32 -3.75
C ARG A 602 -11.93 -17.73 -3.57
N ALA A 603 -11.72 -16.47 -3.92
CA ALA A 603 -10.42 -15.84 -3.78
C ALA A 603 -10.02 -15.70 -2.31
N ASN A 604 -8.73 -15.86 -2.01
CA ASN A 604 -8.16 -15.76 -0.68
C ASN A 604 -8.92 -16.65 0.34
N ASN A 605 -9.49 -16.05 1.38
CA ASN A 605 -10.21 -16.76 2.43
C ASN A 605 -11.70 -16.99 2.14
N LEU A 606 -12.26 -16.50 1.03
CA LEU A 606 -13.69 -16.64 0.72
C LEU A 606 -14.10 -18.09 0.47
N LYS A 607 -15.21 -18.51 1.09
CA LYS A 607 -15.69 -19.91 1.12
C LYS A 607 -16.83 -20.16 0.12
N ASN A 608 -16.56 -19.92 -1.19
CA ASN A 608 -17.53 -20.16 -2.27
C ASN A 608 -18.85 -19.39 -2.06
N LEU A 609 -18.74 -18.08 -1.93
CA LEU A 609 -19.89 -17.23 -1.63
C LEU A 609 -20.68 -16.87 -2.88
N ASP A 610 -22.00 -16.88 -2.75
CA ASP A 610 -22.95 -16.22 -3.64
C ASP A 610 -23.47 -14.96 -2.93
N VAL A 611 -23.20 -13.79 -3.52
CA VAL A 611 -23.52 -12.49 -2.91
C VAL A 611 -24.31 -11.65 -3.88
N VAL A 612 -25.38 -11.04 -3.37
CA VAL A 612 -26.26 -10.15 -4.14
C VAL A 612 -26.14 -8.74 -3.59
N PHE A 613 -25.81 -7.80 -4.48
CA PHE A 613 -25.75 -6.36 -4.20
C PHE A 613 -26.95 -5.67 -4.85
N PRO A 614 -27.94 -5.20 -4.08
CA PRO A 614 -29.08 -4.49 -4.64
C PRO A 614 -28.63 -3.14 -5.24
N LEU A 615 -29.23 -2.74 -6.37
CA LEU A 615 -28.92 -1.48 -7.05
C LEU A 615 -29.84 -0.34 -6.58
N GLY A 616 -29.35 0.90 -6.67
CA GLY A 616 -30.07 2.12 -6.27
C GLY A 616 -30.16 2.35 -4.77
N VAL A 617 -29.31 1.69 -3.97
CA VAL A 617 -29.26 1.79 -2.52
C VAL A 617 -27.83 1.94 -2.01
N ILE A 618 -27.69 2.29 -0.72
CA ILE A 618 -26.41 2.26 -0.01
C ILE A 618 -26.27 0.88 0.64
N THR A 619 -25.30 0.09 0.15
CA THR A 619 -24.93 -1.19 0.74
C THR A 619 -23.64 -1.05 1.51
N VAL A 620 -23.62 -1.42 2.78
CA VAL A 620 -22.40 -1.45 3.60
C VAL A 620 -21.92 -2.88 3.76
N VAL A 621 -20.67 -3.12 3.37
CA VAL A 621 -19.96 -4.40 3.58
C VAL A 621 -19.11 -4.26 4.83
N THR A 622 -19.47 -4.98 5.87
CA THR A 622 -18.85 -4.92 7.19
C THR A 622 -18.38 -6.29 7.67
N GLY A 623 -17.81 -6.37 8.87
CA GLY A 623 -17.31 -7.59 9.50
C GLY A 623 -15.90 -7.42 10.04
N VAL A 624 -15.42 -8.38 10.81
CA VAL A 624 -14.10 -8.33 11.46
C VAL A 624 -12.95 -8.13 10.48
N SER A 625 -11.82 -7.63 10.97
CA SER A 625 -10.62 -7.43 10.16
C SER A 625 -10.15 -8.77 9.56
N GLY A 626 -9.80 -8.78 8.25
CA GLY A 626 -9.43 -10.02 7.55
C GLY A 626 -10.57 -10.98 7.19
N SER A 627 -11.86 -10.60 7.36
CA SER A 627 -13.01 -11.46 7.00
C SER A 627 -13.24 -11.63 5.50
N GLY A 628 -12.52 -10.88 4.64
CA GLY A 628 -12.61 -10.99 3.17
C GLY A 628 -13.38 -9.87 2.47
N LYS A 629 -13.73 -8.77 3.16
CA LYS A 629 -14.44 -7.60 2.61
C LYS A 629 -13.79 -7.04 1.35
N SER A 630 -12.51 -6.65 1.47
CA SER A 630 -11.76 -6.08 0.34
C SER A 630 -11.53 -7.10 -0.77
N THR A 631 -11.39 -8.38 -0.45
CA THR A 631 -11.31 -9.46 -1.44
C THR A 631 -12.61 -9.54 -2.26
N LEU A 632 -13.77 -9.50 -1.60
CA LEU A 632 -15.06 -9.56 -2.28
C LEU A 632 -15.31 -8.33 -3.15
N VAL A 633 -15.11 -7.13 -2.59
CA VAL A 633 -15.48 -5.86 -3.25
C VAL A 633 -14.40 -5.40 -4.23
N ASN A 634 -13.12 -5.35 -3.78
CA ASN A 634 -12.03 -4.81 -4.59
C ASN A 634 -11.43 -5.84 -5.54
N ASP A 635 -11.08 -7.06 -5.03
CA ASP A 635 -10.35 -8.03 -5.84
C ASP A 635 -11.28 -8.82 -6.80
N ILE A 636 -12.53 -9.05 -6.42
CA ILE A 636 -13.48 -9.78 -7.29
C ILE A 636 -14.41 -8.80 -8.01
N LEU A 637 -15.32 -8.13 -7.29
CA LEU A 637 -16.37 -7.33 -7.92
C LEU A 637 -15.79 -6.20 -8.78
N TYR A 638 -14.93 -5.36 -8.22
CA TYR A 638 -14.34 -4.23 -8.95
C TYR A 638 -13.51 -4.70 -10.16
N ARG A 639 -12.56 -5.65 -9.95
CA ARG A 639 -11.68 -6.09 -11.05
C ARG A 639 -12.45 -6.79 -12.16
N ALA A 640 -13.46 -7.59 -11.84
CA ALA A 640 -14.28 -8.24 -12.85
C ALA A 640 -15.11 -7.23 -13.65
N LEU A 641 -15.74 -6.24 -12.98
CA LEU A 641 -16.45 -5.17 -13.67
C LEU A 641 -15.49 -4.28 -14.47
N ALA A 642 -14.31 -3.95 -13.94
CA ALA A 642 -13.29 -3.19 -14.68
C ALA A 642 -12.75 -3.95 -15.90
N LYS A 643 -12.61 -5.28 -15.79
CA LYS A 643 -12.22 -6.13 -16.92
C LYS A 643 -13.31 -6.12 -18.01
N GLN A 644 -14.57 -6.19 -17.62
CA GLN A 644 -15.71 -6.21 -18.55
C GLN A 644 -15.97 -4.82 -19.19
N LEU A 645 -15.96 -3.73 -18.39
CA LEU A 645 -16.28 -2.37 -18.85
C LEU A 645 -15.07 -1.66 -19.49
N TYR A 646 -13.85 -1.87 -18.94
CA TYR A 646 -12.67 -1.08 -19.29
C TYR A 646 -11.48 -1.92 -19.76
N ARG A 647 -11.67 -3.23 -20.01
CA ARG A 647 -10.63 -4.16 -20.48
C ARG A 647 -9.37 -4.14 -19.60
N SER A 648 -9.55 -3.97 -18.28
CA SER A 648 -8.46 -4.02 -17.33
C SER A 648 -7.65 -5.31 -17.45
N ARG A 649 -6.33 -5.21 -17.30
CA ARG A 649 -5.41 -6.36 -17.23
C ARG A 649 -5.32 -6.99 -15.85
N GLU A 650 -5.88 -6.34 -14.84
CA GLU A 650 -5.95 -6.91 -13.51
C GLU A 650 -6.88 -8.11 -13.52
N GLU A 651 -6.33 -9.28 -13.20
CA GLU A 651 -7.15 -10.49 -13.11
C GLU A 651 -8.03 -10.42 -11.84
N PRO A 652 -9.34 -10.65 -12.00
CA PRO A 652 -10.22 -10.74 -10.84
C PRO A 652 -9.90 -11.98 -10.03
N GLY A 653 -10.11 -11.89 -8.72
CA GLY A 653 -10.01 -13.03 -7.82
C GLY A 653 -10.93 -14.18 -8.25
N THR A 654 -10.58 -15.40 -7.86
CA THR A 654 -11.29 -16.62 -8.30
C THR A 654 -12.78 -16.57 -7.95
N HIS A 655 -13.63 -16.61 -8.94
CA HIS A 655 -15.10 -16.64 -8.83
C HIS A 655 -15.69 -17.41 -10.02
N LYS A 656 -16.98 -17.76 -9.95
CA LYS A 656 -17.66 -18.48 -11.02
C LYS A 656 -18.18 -17.53 -12.10
N ALA A 657 -18.92 -16.50 -11.71
CA ALA A 657 -19.50 -15.52 -12.63
C ALA A 657 -19.94 -14.25 -11.89
N ILE A 658 -20.08 -13.15 -12.66
CA ILE A 658 -20.81 -11.94 -12.21
C ILE A 658 -21.99 -11.75 -13.16
N THR A 659 -23.18 -11.52 -12.58
CA THR A 659 -24.42 -11.24 -13.32
C THR A 659 -24.93 -9.85 -12.98
N GLY A 660 -25.70 -9.23 -13.87
CA GLY A 660 -26.28 -7.89 -13.68
C GLY A 660 -25.31 -6.74 -14.01
N ALA A 661 -24.13 -7.02 -14.56
CA ALA A 661 -23.16 -5.99 -14.94
C ALA A 661 -23.68 -5.05 -16.07
N GLU A 662 -24.58 -5.52 -16.89
CA GLU A 662 -25.25 -4.77 -17.96
C GLU A 662 -26.21 -3.69 -17.44
N MET A 663 -26.55 -3.71 -16.14
CA MET A 663 -27.42 -2.72 -15.53
C MET A 663 -26.69 -1.45 -15.12
N ILE A 664 -25.36 -1.47 -15.13
CA ILE A 664 -24.51 -0.33 -14.80
C ILE A 664 -23.73 0.14 -16.04
N ASP A 665 -23.47 1.44 -16.10
CA ASP A 665 -22.67 2.06 -17.17
C ASP A 665 -21.23 2.32 -16.73
N LYS A 666 -21.00 2.55 -15.44
CA LYS A 666 -19.69 2.88 -14.88
C LYS A 666 -19.49 2.23 -13.51
N VAL A 667 -18.26 1.83 -13.23
CA VAL A 667 -17.81 1.51 -11.87
C VAL A 667 -16.70 2.48 -11.47
N ILE A 668 -16.84 3.14 -10.32
CA ILE A 668 -15.90 4.13 -9.81
C ILE A 668 -15.44 3.68 -8.44
N ARG A 669 -14.14 3.45 -8.31
CA ARG A 669 -13.50 3.12 -7.04
C ARG A 669 -12.92 4.38 -6.42
N ILE A 670 -13.30 4.67 -5.18
CA ILE A 670 -12.85 5.80 -4.37
C ILE A 670 -12.10 5.24 -3.17
N ASP A 671 -10.80 5.23 -3.27
CA ASP A 671 -9.87 4.74 -2.26
C ASP A 671 -9.02 5.87 -1.65
N GLN A 672 -8.23 5.55 -0.62
CA GLN A 672 -7.37 6.49 0.09
C GLN A 672 -6.06 6.81 -0.65
N SER A 673 -5.85 6.30 -1.87
CA SER A 673 -4.63 6.60 -2.64
C SER A 673 -4.53 8.10 -2.95
N PRO A 674 -3.32 8.68 -2.99
CA PRO A 674 -3.14 10.10 -3.29
C PRO A 674 -3.76 10.49 -4.63
N ILE A 675 -4.23 11.74 -4.75
CA ILE A 675 -4.76 12.30 -6.00
C ILE A 675 -3.66 12.60 -7.05
N GLY A 676 -2.41 12.38 -6.69
CA GLY A 676 -1.23 12.52 -7.55
C GLY A 676 0.04 12.30 -6.76
N ARG A 677 1.15 12.00 -7.45
CA ARG A 677 2.43 11.66 -6.83
C ARG A 677 3.46 12.79 -6.86
N THR A 678 3.16 13.89 -7.52
CA THR A 678 4.07 15.02 -7.67
C THR A 678 3.54 16.25 -6.94
N PRO A 679 4.40 17.18 -6.49
CA PRO A 679 3.98 18.44 -5.89
C PRO A 679 3.12 19.31 -6.80
N ARG A 680 3.11 19.05 -8.11
CA ARG A 680 2.28 19.76 -9.11
C ARG A 680 0.82 19.33 -9.08
N SER A 681 0.53 18.12 -8.59
CA SER A 681 -0.85 17.64 -8.41
C SER A 681 -1.45 18.30 -7.19
N ASN A 682 -2.66 18.84 -7.32
CA ASN A 682 -3.38 19.52 -6.24
C ASN A 682 -4.90 19.42 -6.45
N PRO A 683 -5.74 19.81 -5.48
CA PRO A 683 -7.19 19.78 -5.59
C PRO A 683 -7.73 20.50 -6.81
N ALA A 684 -7.17 21.69 -7.16
CA ALA A 684 -7.61 22.47 -8.33
C ALA A 684 -7.42 21.73 -9.65
N THR A 685 -6.25 21.08 -9.83
CA THR A 685 -5.95 20.33 -11.05
C THR A 685 -6.76 19.04 -11.14
N TYR A 686 -6.91 18.34 -10.02
CA TYR A 686 -7.61 17.06 -9.98
C TYR A 686 -9.12 17.19 -10.23
N THR A 687 -9.77 18.22 -9.68
CA THR A 687 -11.21 18.48 -9.89
C THR A 687 -11.50 19.20 -11.21
N GLY A 688 -10.44 19.65 -11.92
CA GLY A 688 -10.57 20.40 -13.17
C GLY A 688 -11.08 21.85 -12.98
N ILE A 689 -10.99 22.40 -11.76
CA ILE A 689 -11.24 23.81 -11.45
C ILE A 689 -10.17 24.67 -12.11
N PHE A 690 -8.93 24.21 -12.07
CA PHE A 690 -7.76 24.96 -12.53
C PHE A 690 -7.82 25.35 -14.03
N ALA A 691 -8.42 24.51 -14.88
CA ALA A 691 -8.61 24.83 -16.28
C ALA A 691 -9.48 26.10 -16.46
N ALA A 692 -10.65 26.13 -15.80
CA ALA A 692 -11.56 27.25 -15.87
C ALA A 692 -10.97 28.55 -15.24
N VAL A 693 -10.16 28.40 -14.17
CA VAL A 693 -9.45 29.55 -13.57
C VAL A 693 -8.41 30.09 -14.53
N ARG A 694 -7.64 29.29 -15.23
CA ARG A 694 -6.68 29.75 -16.24
C ARG A 694 -7.36 30.46 -17.40
N ASP A 695 -8.49 29.95 -17.86
CA ASP A 695 -9.29 30.59 -18.91
C ASP A 695 -9.82 31.96 -18.45
N LEU A 696 -10.28 32.06 -17.21
CA LEU A 696 -10.68 33.32 -16.59
C LEU A 696 -9.56 34.36 -16.62
N TYR A 697 -8.36 34.01 -16.12
CA TYR A 697 -7.21 34.93 -16.10
C TYR A 697 -6.74 35.33 -17.49
N ALA A 698 -6.83 34.43 -18.46
CA ALA A 698 -6.49 34.75 -19.86
C ALA A 698 -7.49 35.68 -20.51
N MET A 699 -8.73 35.76 -20.05
CA MET A 699 -9.78 36.64 -20.54
C MET A 699 -9.72 38.07 -19.95
N LEU A 700 -8.95 38.31 -18.91
CA LEU A 700 -8.81 39.60 -18.27
C LEU A 700 -8.22 40.65 -19.25
N PRO A 701 -8.63 41.93 -19.16
CA PRO A 701 -8.13 42.97 -20.05
C PRO A 701 -6.61 43.08 -20.10
N GLU A 702 -5.96 43.05 -18.94
CA GLU A 702 -4.50 43.10 -18.82
C GLU A 702 -3.79 41.87 -19.48
N SER A 703 -4.39 40.70 -19.42
CA SER A 703 -3.88 39.52 -20.10
C SER A 703 -4.01 39.61 -21.62
N ARG A 704 -5.12 40.16 -22.09
CA ARG A 704 -5.36 40.39 -23.55
C ARG A 704 -4.40 41.41 -24.12
N GLU A 705 -4.16 42.51 -23.43
CA GLU A 705 -3.19 43.53 -23.84
C GLU A 705 -1.77 42.94 -23.98
N ARG A 706 -1.39 42.05 -23.07
CA ARG A 706 -0.07 41.39 -23.09
C ARG A 706 -0.02 40.14 -23.97
N GLY A 707 -1.14 39.74 -24.61
CA GLY A 707 -1.22 38.54 -25.45
C GLY A 707 -1.11 37.22 -24.69
N TYR A 708 -1.45 37.20 -23.38
CA TYR A 708 -1.36 36.01 -22.53
C TYR A 708 -2.50 35.06 -22.87
N LYS A 709 -2.12 33.80 -23.14
CA LYS A 709 -3.03 32.67 -23.38
C LYS A 709 -3.19 31.83 -22.11
N PRO A 710 -4.20 30.95 -22.01
CA PRO A 710 -4.37 30.07 -20.82
C PRO A 710 -3.13 29.26 -20.43
N GLY A 711 -2.23 28.93 -21.38
CA GLY A 711 -0.96 28.26 -21.13
C GLY A 711 0.00 29.07 -20.24
N ARG A 712 -0.05 30.45 -20.31
CA ARG A 712 0.75 31.31 -19.45
C ARG A 712 0.47 31.11 -17.98
N PHE A 713 -0.78 30.82 -17.63
CA PHE A 713 -1.27 30.61 -16.28
C PHE A 713 -1.16 29.16 -15.82
N SER A 714 -0.42 28.33 -16.56
CA SER A 714 -0.14 26.96 -16.20
C SER A 714 1.26 26.82 -15.58
N PHE A 715 1.35 26.32 -14.35
CA PHE A 715 2.63 26.01 -13.71
C PHE A 715 3.32 24.77 -14.31
N ASN A 716 2.66 24.03 -15.21
CA ASN A 716 3.23 22.87 -15.91
C ASN A 716 3.91 23.23 -17.23
N VAL A 717 3.69 24.44 -17.76
CA VAL A 717 4.18 24.87 -19.07
C VAL A 717 5.19 26.01 -18.88
N SER A 718 6.27 25.99 -19.63
CA SER A 718 7.26 27.09 -19.64
C SER A 718 6.64 28.41 -20.11
N GLY A 719 7.22 29.53 -19.68
CA GLY A 719 6.81 30.88 -20.05
C GLY A 719 6.09 31.66 -18.94
N GLY A 720 5.23 31.03 -18.14
CA GLY A 720 4.55 31.66 -17.00
C GLY A 720 4.95 31.13 -15.63
N ARG A 721 5.53 29.97 -15.59
CA ARG A 721 5.98 29.32 -14.34
C ARG A 721 7.31 29.89 -13.87
N CYS A 722 7.61 29.69 -12.59
CA CYS A 722 8.97 29.88 -12.08
C CYS A 722 9.89 28.78 -12.64
N GLU A 723 10.91 29.17 -13.38
CA GLU A 723 11.84 28.19 -14.00
C GLU A 723 12.82 27.61 -12.99
N ALA A 724 13.09 28.26 -11.85
CA ALA A 724 13.96 27.74 -10.79
C ALA A 724 13.40 26.46 -10.12
N CYS A 725 12.09 26.40 -9.87
CA CYS A 725 11.40 25.22 -9.35
C CYS A 725 10.53 24.52 -10.42
N GLN A 726 10.59 24.96 -11.65
CA GLN A 726 9.80 24.45 -12.77
C GLN A 726 8.28 24.38 -12.49
N GLY A 727 7.76 25.27 -11.65
CA GLY A 727 6.35 25.32 -11.25
C GLY A 727 5.96 24.41 -10.08
N GLU A 728 6.90 23.76 -9.41
CA GLU A 728 6.61 22.93 -8.23
C GLU A 728 6.39 23.75 -6.97
N GLY A 729 6.95 24.97 -6.90
CA GLY A 729 6.93 25.82 -5.70
C GLY A 729 7.96 25.38 -4.66
N GLN A 730 8.52 24.21 -4.80
CA GLN A 730 9.47 23.58 -3.87
C GLN A 730 10.64 23.01 -4.66
N ARG A 731 11.80 22.84 -4.01
CA ARG A 731 12.94 22.11 -4.53
C ARG A 731 13.11 20.81 -3.74
N ARG A 732 13.27 19.70 -4.43
CA ARG A 732 13.59 18.41 -3.84
C ARG A 732 15.07 18.34 -3.58
N ILE A 733 15.46 18.04 -2.35
CA ILE A 733 16.83 17.72 -1.95
C ILE A 733 16.88 16.21 -1.74
N GLU A 734 17.58 15.51 -2.64
CA GLU A 734 17.75 14.07 -2.57
C GLU A 734 18.75 13.71 -1.47
N MET A 735 18.33 12.88 -0.53
CA MET A 735 19.15 12.38 0.57
C MET A 735 19.42 10.90 0.40
N ASN A 736 20.66 10.49 0.09
CA ASN A 736 21.02 9.11 -0.28
C ASN A 736 20.57 8.00 0.70
N PHE A 737 20.35 8.30 1.98
CA PHE A 737 20.00 7.34 3.03
C PHE A 737 18.81 7.76 3.89
N LEU A 738 18.23 8.93 3.64
CA LEU A 738 17.10 9.51 4.35
C LEU A 738 15.98 9.84 3.36
N PRO A 739 14.73 10.01 3.80
CA PRO A 739 13.66 10.51 2.94
C PRO A 739 14.03 11.87 2.34
N ASP A 740 13.65 12.09 1.06
CA ASP A 740 13.89 13.35 0.39
C ASP A 740 13.23 14.51 1.14
N VAL A 741 13.93 15.63 1.24
CA VAL A 741 13.43 16.87 1.85
C VAL A 741 12.96 17.83 0.76
N TYR A 742 11.78 18.40 0.93
CA TYR A 742 11.22 19.41 0.06
C TYR A 742 11.34 20.78 0.72
N VAL A 743 12.12 21.68 0.12
CA VAL A 743 12.35 23.04 0.61
C VAL A 743 11.64 24.03 -0.29
N GLN A 744 11.02 25.06 0.28
CA GLN A 744 10.35 26.12 -0.47
C GLN A 744 11.32 26.79 -1.46
N CYS A 745 10.83 27.08 -2.67
CA CYS A 745 11.65 27.73 -3.69
C CYS A 745 11.91 29.19 -3.32
N GLU A 746 13.14 29.58 -3.08
CA GLU A 746 13.58 30.93 -2.71
C GLU A 746 13.23 31.98 -3.77
N VAL A 747 13.26 31.61 -5.08
CA VAL A 747 13.01 32.53 -6.19
C VAL A 747 11.54 32.95 -6.27
N CYS A 748 10.60 32.03 -6.10
CA CYS A 748 9.18 32.36 -6.18
C CYS A 748 8.46 32.37 -4.83
N GLY A 749 9.16 32.09 -3.73
CA GLY A 749 8.57 32.00 -2.40
C GLY A 749 7.39 31.04 -2.33
N GLY A 750 7.47 29.87 -3.02
CA GLY A 750 6.40 28.88 -3.09
C GLY A 750 5.29 29.19 -4.13
N ARG A 751 5.22 30.39 -4.69
CA ARG A 751 4.13 30.87 -5.55
C ARG A 751 4.03 30.23 -6.93
N ARG A 752 5.00 29.42 -7.36
CA ARG A 752 5.03 28.60 -8.59
C ARG A 752 5.17 29.36 -9.92
N TYR A 753 4.93 30.66 -9.95
CA TYR A 753 4.92 31.51 -11.15
C TYR A 753 6.03 32.56 -11.15
N ASN A 754 6.32 33.10 -12.31
CA ASN A 754 7.18 34.28 -12.44
C ASN A 754 6.41 35.56 -12.11
N HIS A 755 7.14 36.66 -11.84
CA HIS A 755 6.59 37.94 -11.40
C HIS A 755 5.58 38.49 -12.38
N GLU A 756 5.84 38.39 -13.69
CA GLU A 756 4.97 38.91 -14.74
C GLU A 756 3.60 38.23 -14.79
N THR A 757 3.55 36.90 -14.52
CA THR A 757 2.26 36.18 -14.44
C THR A 757 1.52 36.56 -13.19
N LEU A 758 2.23 36.81 -12.08
CA LEU A 758 1.66 37.19 -10.78
C LEU A 758 1.10 38.63 -10.79
N SER A 759 1.53 39.51 -11.72
CA SER A 759 1.01 40.86 -11.80
C SER A 759 -0.43 40.98 -12.33
N VAL A 760 -0.96 39.90 -12.94
CA VAL A 760 -2.35 39.83 -13.42
C VAL A 760 -3.29 39.50 -12.27
N HIS A 761 -4.29 40.35 -12.01
CA HIS A 761 -5.20 40.19 -10.85
C HIS A 761 -6.65 40.11 -11.26
N TYR A 762 -7.41 39.25 -10.59
CA TYR A 762 -8.87 39.20 -10.63
C TYR A 762 -9.41 39.55 -9.24
N ASN A 763 -10.21 40.62 -9.15
CA ASN A 763 -10.71 41.15 -7.87
C ASN A 763 -9.59 41.40 -6.84
N GLY A 764 -8.39 41.81 -7.29
CA GLY A 764 -7.23 42.08 -6.42
C GLY A 764 -6.37 40.84 -6.09
N TYR A 765 -6.71 39.65 -6.59
CA TYR A 765 -5.99 38.42 -6.32
C TYR A 765 -5.26 37.89 -7.57
N SER A 766 -3.99 37.52 -7.43
CA SER A 766 -3.26 36.81 -8.46
C SER A 766 -3.68 35.33 -8.51
N ILE A 767 -3.31 34.63 -9.57
CA ILE A 767 -3.60 33.18 -9.69
C ILE A 767 -2.93 32.35 -8.57
N ALA A 768 -1.77 32.78 -8.05
CA ALA A 768 -1.11 32.13 -6.93
C ALA A 768 -1.88 32.33 -5.62
N ASP A 769 -2.39 33.56 -5.39
CA ASP A 769 -3.18 33.84 -4.19
C ASP A 769 -4.43 32.94 -4.11
N LEU A 770 -5.12 32.70 -5.24
CA LEU A 770 -6.25 31.77 -5.29
C LEU A 770 -5.84 30.31 -4.99
N LEU A 771 -4.64 29.91 -5.37
CA LEU A 771 -4.13 28.55 -5.03
C LEU A 771 -3.74 28.42 -3.55
N GLU A 772 -3.28 29.51 -2.94
CA GLU A 772 -2.89 29.54 -1.52
C GLU A 772 -4.08 29.74 -0.58
N MET A 773 -5.25 30.11 -1.10
CA MET A 773 -6.45 30.32 -0.28
C MET A 773 -7.20 29.01 0.01
N PRO A 774 -7.91 28.95 1.17
CA PRO A 774 -8.89 27.90 1.44
C PRO A 774 -10.00 27.87 0.38
N VAL A 775 -10.50 26.67 0.09
CA VAL A 775 -11.58 26.44 -0.89
C VAL A 775 -12.83 27.29 -0.57
N SER A 776 -13.18 27.46 0.72
CA SER A 776 -14.30 28.28 1.17
C SER A 776 -14.18 29.74 0.73
N ASP A 777 -12.98 30.32 0.81
CA ASP A 777 -12.70 31.71 0.48
C ASP A 777 -12.71 31.91 -1.04
N VAL A 778 -12.08 30.97 -1.77
CA VAL A 778 -12.09 30.96 -3.24
C VAL A 778 -13.51 30.84 -3.78
N LEU A 779 -14.39 30.07 -3.11
CA LEU A 779 -15.81 29.96 -3.48
C LEU A 779 -16.53 31.31 -3.42
N GLN A 780 -16.24 32.13 -2.41
CA GLN A 780 -16.81 33.49 -2.31
C GLN A 780 -16.31 34.42 -3.41
N ILE A 781 -15.00 34.40 -3.71
CA ILE A 781 -14.38 35.25 -4.74
C ILE A 781 -14.88 34.87 -6.14
N LEU A 782 -15.10 33.59 -6.41
CA LEU A 782 -15.48 33.07 -7.74
C LEU A 782 -16.96 32.69 -7.82
N GLU A 783 -17.82 33.20 -6.93
CA GLU A 783 -19.26 32.85 -6.87
C GLU A 783 -20.04 33.18 -8.15
N ASN A 784 -19.60 34.20 -8.90
CA ASN A 784 -20.23 34.64 -10.15
C ASN A 784 -19.83 33.78 -11.36
N ILE A 785 -19.00 32.75 -11.19
CA ILE A 785 -18.56 31.84 -12.26
C ILE A 785 -19.22 30.47 -12.05
N PRO A 786 -20.37 30.16 -12.69
CA PRO A 786 -21.20 29.00 -12.37
C PRO A 786 -20.43 27.66 -12.42
N GLN A 787 -19.59 27.46 -13.45
CA GLN A 787 -18.82 26.23 -13.64
C GLN A 787 -17.78 25.99 -12.54
N VAL A 788 -17.18 27.07 -12.01
CA VAL A 788 -16.19 27.00 -10.92
C VAL A 788 -16.90 26.86 -9.59
N LYS A 789 -17.96 27.69 -9.36
CA LYS A 789 -18.79 27.65 -8.16
C LYS A 789 -19.30 26.26 -7.86
N GLN A 790 -19.89 25.58 -8.87
CA GLN A 790 -20.43 24.22 -8.68
C GLN A 790 -19.36 23.25 -8.17
N LYS A 791 -18.16 23.26 -8.74
CA LYS A 791 -17.07 22.37 -8.34
C LYS A 791 -16.48 22.72 -6.97
N LEU A 792 -16.33 24.02 -6.66
CA LEU A 792 -15.89 24.47 -5.34
C LEU A 792 -16.93 24.09 -4.27
N GLN A 793 -18.23 24.25 -4.58
CA GLN A 793 -19.30 23.87 -3.68
C GLN A 793 -19.25 22.38 -3.35
N THR A 794 -18.98 21.48 -4.32
CA THR A 794 -18.85 20.06 -4.03
C THR A 794 -17.68 19.74 -3.07
N LEU A 795 -16.57 20.51 -3.13
CA LEU A 795 -15.49 20.38 -2.16
C LEU A 795 -15.92 20.82 -0.74
N VAL A 796 -16.69 21.91 -0.64
CA VAL A 796 -17.25 22.37 0.64
C VAL A 796 -18.25 21.36 1.20
N ASP A 797 -19.12 20.82 0.36
CA ASP A 797 -20.15 19.84 0.73
C ASP A 797 -19.55 18.55 1.34
N VAL A 798 -18.38 18.10 0.84
CA VAL A 798 -17.67 16.96 1.43
C VAL A 798 -16.81 17.33 2.65
N GLY A 799 -16.96 18.55 3.19
CA GLY A 799 -16.25 19.02 4.38
C GLY A 799 -14.79 19.44 4.14
N LEU A 800 -14.40 19.80 2.90
CA LEU A 800 -13.05 20.20 2.54
C LEU A 800 -12.92 21.72 2.27
N GLY A 801 -13.77 22.53 2.86
CA GLY A 801 -13.71 24.00 2.71
C GLY A 801 -12.41 24.61 3.24
N TYR A 802 -11.74 23.96 4.17
CA TYR A 802 -10.54 24.44 4.84
C TYR A 802 -9.23 24.17 4.09
N ILE A 803 -9.17 23.19 3.18
CA ILE A 803 -7.95 22.88 2.43
C ILE A 803 -7.62 23.99 1.45
N HIS A 804 -6.32 24.21 1.21
CA HIS A 804 -5.90 25.17 0.20
C HIS A 804 -6.11 24.58 -1.20
N LEU A 805 -6.63 25.40 -2.12
CA LEU A 805 -6.96 24.94 -3.47
C LEU A 805 -5.74 24.39 -4.24
N GLY A 806 -4.55 24.95 -3.99
CA GLY A 806 -3.26 24.54 -4.56
C GLY A 806 -2.43 23.62 -3.67
N GLN A 807 -2.98 23.07 -2.56
CA GLN A 807 -2.26 22.17 -1.66
C GLN A 807 -1.71 20.98 -2.41
N SER A 808 -0.43 20.65 -2.19
CA SER A 808 0.21 19.54 -2.87
C SER A 808 -0.45 18.19 -2.53
N ALA A 809 -0.66 17.35 -3.54
CA ALA A 809 -1.24 16.01 -3.35
C ALA A 809 -0.43 15.11 -2.38
N VAL A 810 0.88 15.32 -2.28
CA VAL A 810 1.75 14.53 -1.40
C VAL A 810 1.61 14.91 0.07
N THR A 811 1.06 16.10 0.38
CA THR A 811 0.83 16.55 1.75
C THR A 811 -0.56 16.21 2.27
N LEU A 812 -1.50 15.80 1.39
CA LEU A 812 -2.87 15.48 1.76
C LEU A 812 -2.95 14.14 2.49
N PRO A 813 -3.65 14.06 3.64
CA PRO A 813 -4.03 12.79 4.26
C PRO A 813 -4.89 11.92 3.33
N GLY A 814 -4.87 10.59 3.53
CA GLY A 814 -5.63 9.64 2.72
C GLY A 814 -7.14 9.93 2.67
N GLY A 815 -7.74 10.28 3.80
CA GLY A 815 -9.16 10.63 3.90
C GLY A 815 -9.51 11.93 3.15
N GLU A 816 -8.64 12.94 3.15
CA GLU A 816 -8.83 14.16 2.35
C GLU A 816 -8.73 13.87 0.86
N ALA A 817 -7.72 13.07 0.44
CA ALA A 817 -7.57 12.65 -0.95
C ALA A 817 -8.82 11.90 -1.45
N GLN A 818 -9.38 11.03 -0.63
CA GLN A 818 -10.60 10.28 -0.93
C GLN A 818 -11.82 11.21 -1.10
N ARG A 819 -12.01 12.18 -0.20
CA ARG A 819 -13.08 13.18 -0.29
C ARG A 819 -12.93 14.08 -1.52
N ILE A 820 -11.72 14.45 -1.94
CA ILE A 820 -11.47 15.17 -3.19
C ILE A 820 -11.89 14.33 -4.40
N LYS A 821 -11.61 13.02 -4.40
CA LYS A 821 -12.09 12.10 -5.45
C LYS A 821 -13.61 12.07 -5.50
N LEU A 822 -14.25 11.99 -4.33
CA LEU A 822 -15.71 12.01 -4.22
C LEU A 822 -16.29 13.33 -4.74
N ALA A 823 -15.74 14.48 -4.35
CA ALA A 823 -16.15 15.81 -4.83
C ALA A 823 -16.05 15.94 -6.36
N ARG A 824 -14.98 15.42 -6.95
CA ARG A 824 -14.83 15.39 -8.42
C ARG A 824 -15.95 14.61 -9.10
N GLU A 825 -16.34 13.46 -8.57
CA GLU A 825 -17.42 12.64 -9.13
C GLU A 825 -18.79 13.29 -8.96
N LEU A 826 -19.04 13.95 -7.84
CA LEU A 826 -20.26 14.77 -7.62
C LEU A 826 -20.39 15.90 -8.63
N GLY A 827 -19.29 16.54 -9.02
CA GLY A 827 -19.26 17.62 -9.99
C GLY A 827 -19.51 17.20 -11.44
N LYS A 828 -19.60 15.88 -11.73
CA LYS A 828 -19.89 15.34 -13.07
C LYS A 828 -21.39 15.13 -13.26
N ARG A 829 -21.83 15.13 -14.53
CA ARG A 829 -23.21 14.77 -14.89
C ARG A 829 -23.49 13.32 -14.48
N GLN A 830 -24.51 13.11 -13.67
CA GLN A 830 -24.92 11.81 -13.19
C GLN A 830 -25.80 11.09 -14.20
N THR A 831 -25.60 9.77 -14.37
CA THR A 831 -26.39 8.91 -15.26
C THR A 831 -27.48 8.15 -14.51
N GLY A 832 -27.36 8.04 -13.18
CA GLY A 832 -28.25 7.23 -12.34
C GLY A 832 -28.01 5.72 -12.46
N LYS A 833 -26.91 5.31 -13.13
CA LYS A 833 -26.51 3.91 -13.32
C LYS A 833 -25.05 3.65 -12.93
N THR A 834 -24.45 4.58 -12.20
CA THR A 834 -23.05 4.45 -11.77
C THR A 834 -22.98 3.68 -10.46
N LEU A 835 -22.04 2.71 -10.40
CA LEU A 835 -21.67 2.00 -9.18
C LEU A 835 -20.45 2.66 -8.53
N TYR A 836 -20.63 3.19 -7.34
CA TYR A 836 -19.55 3.74 -6.50
C TYR A 836 -19.10 2.70 -5.49
N LEU A 837 -17.81 2.44 -5.45
CA LEU A 837 -17.16 1.56 -4.46
C LEU A 837 -16.26 2.42 -3.57
N LEU A 838 -16.58 2.51 -2.29
CA LEU A 838 -15.82 3.29 -1.30
C LEU A 838 -15.17 2.35 -0.29
N ASP A 839 -13.92 2.62 0.03
CA ASP A 839 -13.14 1.84 0.99
C ASP A 839 -12.79 2.71 2.20
N GLU A 840 -13.43 2.42 3.34
CA GLU A 840 -13.29 3.11 4.62
C GLU A 840 -13.32 4.66 4.50
N PRO A 841 -14.41 5.25 3.98
CA PRO A 841 -14.49 6.69 3.72
C PRO A 841 -14.56 7.57 4.97
N THR A 842 -14.79 7.00 6.16
CA THR A 842 -14.82 7.75 7.43
C THR A 842 -13.45 7.90 8.09
N THR A 843 -12.40 7.39 7.46
CA THR A 843 -11.03 7.51 7.96
C THR A 843 -10.64 8.97 8.20
N GLY A 844 -10.17 9.28 9.42
CA GLY A 844 -9.74 10.63 9.80
C GLY A 844 -10.87 11.64 9.99
N LEU A 845 -12.11 11.20 10.09
CA LEU A 845 -13.26 12.07 10.24
C LEU A 845 -13.74 12.15 11.68
N HIS A 846 -13.91 13.38 12.15
CA HIS A 846 -14.69 13.67 13.34
C HIS A 846 -16.18 13.36 13.09
N PHE A 847 -16.96 13.11 14.13
CA PHE A 847 -18.41 12.78 14.07
C PHE A 847 -19.21 13.76 13.18
N ASP A 848 -18.95 15.06 13.26
CA ASP A 848 -19.64 16.06 12.43
C ASP A 848 -19.29 15.95 10.94
N ASP A 849 -18.03 15.58 10.62
CA ASP A 849 -17.60 15.37 9.23
C ASP A 849 -18.20 14.07 8.67
N VAL A 850 -18.38 13.03 9.50
CA VAL A 850 -19.11 11.80 9.12
C VAL A 850 -20.56 12.12 8.75
N ARG A 851 -21.23 13.01 9.49
CA ARG A 851 -22.58 13.50 9.16
C ARG A 851 -22.62 14.12 7.75
N LYS A 852 -21.71 15.06 7.46
CA LYS A 852 -21.61 15.70 6.12
C LYS A 852 -21.37 14.69 5.01
N LEU A 853 -20.51 13.70 5.26
CA LEU A 853 -20.23 12.62 4.30
C LEU A 853 -21.50 11.80 4.01
N LEU A 854 -22.26 11.43 5.04
CA LEU A 854 -23.51 10.70 4.89
C LEU A 854 -24.53 11.47 4.05
N ASP A 855 -24.68 12.78 4.28
CA ASP A 855 -25.57 13.64 3.48
C ASP A 855 -25.19 13.60 1.98
N VAL A 856 -23.92 13.58 1.69
CA VAL A 856 -23.39 13.49 0.31
C VAL A 856 -23.69 12.13 -0.32
N LEU A 857 -23.46 11.03 0.42
CA LEU A 857 -23.71 9.66 -0.07
C LEU A 857 -25.19 9.41 -0.33
N HIS A 858 -26.06 9.95 0.54
CA HIS A 858 -27.51 9.90 0.32
C HIS A 858 -27.93 10.66 -0.94
N ARG A 859 -27.42 11.88 -1.15
CA ARG A 859 -27.68 12.63 -2.41
C ARG A 859 -27.25 11.87 -3.65
N LEU A 860 -26.09 11.19 -3.63
CA LEU A 860 -25.64 10.34 -4.76
C LEU A 860 -26.62 9.22 -5.07
N THR A 861 -27.11 8.58 -4.04
CA THR A 861 -28.04 7.45 -4.16
C THR A 861 -29.42 7.92 -4.62
N ASP A 862 -29.90 9.06 -4.12
CA ASP A 862 -31.17 9.68 -4.54
C ASP A 862 -31.21 10.04 -6.05
N LEU A 863 -30.04 10.25 -6.66
CA LEU A 863 -29.90 10.41 -8.11
C LEU A 863 -29.95 9.07 -8.89
N GLY A 864 -30.27 7.95 -8.23
CA GLY A 864 -30.43 6.62 -8.84
C GLY A 864 -29.14 5.79 -8.87
N ASN A 865 -28.01 6.31 -8.40
CA ASN A 865 -26.73 5.57 -8.37
C ASN A 865 -26.73 4.51 -7.26
N THR A 866 -25.80 3.58 -7.34
CA THR A 866 -25.55 2.55 -6.33
C THR A 866 -24.26 2.85 -5.60
N VAL A 867 -24.28 2.74 -4.28
CA VAL A 867 -23.11 2.97 -3.43
C VAL A 867 -22.83 1.71 -2.60
N ILE A 868 -21.65 1.12 -2.76
CA ILE A 868 -21.17 0.02 -1.92
C ILE A 868 -20.00 0.55 -1.11
N ILE A 869 -20.06 0.39 0.21
CA ILE A 869 -19.08 0.93 1.16
C ILE A 869 -18.51 -0.19 1.99
N ILE A 870 -17.19 -0.32 2.06
CA ILE A 870 -16.53 -1.14 3.08
C ILE A 870 -16.36 -0.24 4.29
N GLU A 871 -16.97 -0.59 5.44
CA GLU A 871 -16.95 0.28 6.61
C GLU A 871 -17.06 -0.46 7.94
N HIS A 872 -16.52 0.19 8.98
CA HIS A 872 -16.58 -0.23 10.37
C HIS A 872 -17.27 0.80 11.29
N ASN A 873 -17.43 2.05 10.83
CA ASN A 873 -18.08 3.11 11.58
C ASN A 873 -19.58 2.82 11.77
N LEU A 874 -20.04 2.73 13.04
CA LEU A 874 -21.43 2.38 13.37
C LEU A 874 -22.43 3.42 12.86
N ASP A 875 -22.05 4.69 12.76
CA ASP A 875 -22.93 5.73 12.24
C ASP A 875 -23.24 5.53 10.76
N VAL A 876 -22.25 5.09 9.97
CA VAL A 876 -22.45 4.73 8.56
C VAL A 876 -23.24 3.43 8.43
N ILE A 877 -22.89 2.41 9.23
CA ILE A 877 -23.55 1.10 9.16
C ILE A 877 -25.05 1.23 9.48
N ARG A 878 -25.42 1.98 10.52
CA ARG A 878 -26.84 2.15 10.91
C ARG A 878 -27.64 3.02 9.94
N ASN A 879 -26.97 3.87 9.14
CA ASN A 879 -27.59 4.71 8.11
C ASN A 879 -27.56 4.06 6.71
N ALA A 880 -27.10 2.83 6.57
CA ALA A 880 -27.16 2.06 5.33
C ALA A 880 -28.58 1.55 5.03
N ASP A 881 -28.92 1.39 3.75
CA ASP A 881 -30.15 0.73 3.32
C ASP A 881 -30.02 -0.80 3.43
N TRP A 882 -28.83 -1.34 3.14
CA TRP A 882 -28.50 -2.77 3.16
C TRP A 882 -27.14 -3.02 3.78
N ILE A 883 -27.01 -4.06 4.57
CA ILE A 883 -25.75 -4.51 5.16
C ILE A 883 -25.42 -5.91 4.67
N LEU A 884 -24.14 -6.13 4.40
CA LEU A 884 -23.53 -7.43 4.20
C LEU A 884 -22.42 -7.62 5.24
N ASP A 885 -22.62 -8.49 6.20
CA ASP A 885 -21.69 -8.77 7.29
C ASP A 885 -20.89 -10.05 7.02
N LEU A 886 -19.57 -9.93 6.90
CA LEU A 886 -18.65 -11.02 6.61
C LEU A 886 -17.90 -11.47 7.89
N GLY A 887 -17.74 -12.77 8.05
CA GLY A 887 -17.09 -13.35 9.21
C GLY A 887 -17.09 -14.88 9.18
N PRO A 888 -17.23 -15.52 10.36
CA PRO A 888 -17.34 -14.92 11.72
C PRO A 888 -16.02 -14.33 12.22
N GLU A 889 -14.87 -14.88 11.76
CA GLU A 889 -13.53 -14.49 12.14
C GLU A 889 -12.75 -13.93 10.94
N GLY A 890 -11.50 -13.52 11.18
CA GLY A 890 -10.53 -13.18 10.12
C GLY A 890 -9.78 -14.40 9.60
N GLY A 891 -9.15 -14.28 8.42
CA GLY A 891 -8.32 -15.34 7.83
C GLY A 891 -9.10 -16.59 7.44
N GLU A 892 -8.55 -17.77 7.74
CA GLU A 892 -9.13 -19.06 7.31
C GLU A 892 -10.50 -19.36 7.91
N GLU A 893 -10.79 -18.86 9.09
CA GLU A 893 -12.08 -19.04 9.77
C GLU A 893 -13.14 -18.03 9.31
N GLY A 894 -12.74 -17.03 8.54
CA GLY A 894 -13.60 -16.04 7.91
C GLY A 894 -14.18 -16.47 6.56
N GLY A 895 -14.47 -15.48 5.75
CA GLY A 895 -14.87 -15.68 4.35
C GLY A 895 -16.28 -16.26 4.17
N ARG A 896 -17.18 -16.02 5.11
CA ARG A 896 -18.61 -16.41 5.02
C ARG A 896 -19.50 -15.20 5.26
N ILE A 897 -20.72 -15.24 4.73
CA ILE A 897 -21.77 -14.28 5.09
C ILE A 897 -22.34 -14.70 6.45
N VAL A 898 -22.23 -13.83 7.45
CA VAL A 898 -22.76 -14.03 8.80
C VAL A 898 -24.19 -13.49 8.89
N ALA A 899 -24.41 -12.31 8.30
CA ALA A 899 -25.71 -11.67 8.25
C ALA A 899 -25.83 -10.78 7.00
N GLN A 900 -27.05 -10.64 6.49
CA GLN A 900 -27.38 -9.68 5.43
C GLN A 900 -28.80 -9.16 5.63
N GLY A 901 -29.05 -7.93 5.21
CA GLY A 901 -30.36 -7.29 5.34
C GLY A 901 -30.28 -5.85 5.79
N THR A 902 -31.39 -5.30 6.27
CA THR A 902 -31.36 -3.95 6.87
C THR A 902 -30.62 -3.96 8.20
N PRO A 903 -30.13 -2.81 8.69
CA PRO A 903 -29.45 -2.71 9.98
C PRO A 903 -30.25 -3.34 11.14
N GLU A 904 -31.60 -3.18 11.14
CA GLU A 904 -32.47 -3.75 12.15
C GLU A 904 -32.56 -5.29 12.07
N GLN A 905 -32.46 -5.85 10.86
CA GLN A 905 -32.42 -7.30 10.65
C GLN A 905 -31.09 -7.87 11.12
N VAL A 906 -29.98 -7.23 10.76
CA VAL A 906 -28.63 -7.64 11.15
C VAL A 906 -28.44 -7.56 12.66
N ALA A 907 -28.96 -6.54 13.34
CA ALA A 907 -28.93 -6.40 14.80
C ALA A 907 -29.57 -7.60 15.55
N ARG A 908 -30.50 -8.33 14.92
CA ARG A 908 -31.14 -9.53 15.52
C ARG A 908 -30.32 -10.81 15.37
N VAL A 909 -29.24 -10.80 14.57
CA VAL A 909 -28.44 -11.98 14.29
C VAL A 909 -27.39 -12.17 15.39
N LYS A 910 -27.61 -13.14 16.29
CA LYS A 910 -26.71 -13.44 17.42
C LYS A 910 -25.27 -13.84 17.08
N LYS A 911 -25.00 -14.25 15.85
CA LYS A 911 -23.65 -14.63 15.39
C LYS A 911 -22.86 -13.45 14.81
N SER A 912 -23.50 -12.30 14.60
CA SER A 912 -22.91 -11.11 14.00
C SER A 912 -22.34 -10.20 15.10
N TYR A 913 -21.02 -9.98 15.08
CA TYR A 913 -20.38 -9.00 15.97
C TYR A 913 -20.86 -7.57 15.67
N THR A 914 -21.03 -7.25 14.37
CA THR A 914 -21.63 -5.99 13.93
C THR A 914 -23.08 -5.86 14.45
N GLY A 915 -23.85 -6.96 14.41
CA GLY A 915 -25.20 -7.01 14.94
C GLY A 915 -25.26 -6.73 16.46
N HIS A 916 -24.31 -7.27 17.22
CA HIS A 916 -24.19 -6.98 18.65
C HIS A 916 -23.92 -5.50 18.92
N ALA A 917 -22.97 -4.91 18.17
CA ALA A 917 -22.64 -3.48 18.30
C ALA A 917 -23.85 -2.60 17.97
N LEU A 918 -24.57 -2.90 16.88
CA LEU A 918 -25.82 -2.20 16.51
C LEU A 918 -26.89 -2.32 17.59
N THR A 919 -27.08 -3.51 18.18
CA THR A 919 -28.06 -3.73 19.25
C THR A 919 -27.75 -2.89 20.49
N ALA A 920 -26.46 -2.85 20.90
CA ALA A 920 -26.04 -2.03 22.02
C ALA A 920 -26.30 -0.54 21.75
N TYR A 921 -26.04 -0.10 20.52
CA TYR A 921 -26.27 1.27 20.09
C TYR A 921 -27.76 1.64 20.07
N PHE A 922 -28.62 0.82 19.49
CA PHE A 922 -30.10 1.05 19.47
C PHE A 922 -30.69 1.09 20.88
N ASN A 923 -30.22 0.22 21.77
CA ASN A 923 -30.70 0.19 23.17
C ASN A 923 -30.20 1.40 23.98
N GLY A 924 -28.98 1.90 23.73
CA GLY A 924 -28.43 3.09 24.35
C GLY A 924 -29.19 4.36 23.93
N SER A 925 -29.53 4.48 22.65
CA SER A 925 -30.33 5.59 22.12
C SER A 925 -31.75 5.60 22.64
N ALA A 926 -32.35 4.40 22.87
CA ALA A 926 -33.70 4.30 23.45
C ALA A 926 -33.78 4.77 24.92
N LYS A 927 -32.70 4.57 25.70
CA LYS A 927 -32.65 5.04 27.09
C LYS A 927 -32.50 6.58 27.18
N ASN A 928 -31.81 7.21 26.26
CA ASN A 928 -31.66 8.67 26.20
C ASN A 928 -32.87 9.37 25.58
N GLY A 929 -33.64 8.69 24.71
CA GLY A 929 -34.88 9.22 24.12
C GLY A 929 -36.11 9.20 25.05
N SER A 930 -36.14 8.30 26.02
CA SER A 930 -37.28 8.17 26.97
C SER A 930 -37.24 9.19 28.11
N ALA A 931 -36.19 9.96 28.27
CA ALA A 931 -36.08 10.98 29.33
C ALA A 931 -36.62 12.37 28.92
N LYS A 932 -37.12 12.58 27.69
CA LYS A 932 -37.59 13.89 27.20
C LYS A 932 -39.02 13.98 26.72
N ASN A 933 -39.88 12.93 26.87
CA ASN A 933 -41.30 13.03 26.57
C ASN A 933 -42.16 12.81 27.82
N GLY A 934 -42.07 13.79 28.76
CA GLY A 934 -43.12 14.02 29.72
C GLY A 934 -44.10 15.05 29.12
N PRO A 935 -45.45 14.87 29.24
CA PRO A 935 -46.41 15.75 28.58
C PRO A 935 -46.38 17.14 29.22
N ALA A 936 -46.11 18.15 28.40
CA ALA A 936 -46.34 19.54 28.80
C ALA A 936 -47.82 19.73 29.04
N LYS A 937 -48.22 19.96 30.30
CA LYS A 937 -49.60 20.41 30.68
C LYS A 937 -49.80 21.79 30.09
N ASN A 938 -50.71 21.86 29.10
CA ASN A 938 -51.32 23.09 28.65
C ASN A 938 -52.15 23.69 29.77
N GLY A 939 -51.72 24.80 30.37
CA GLY A 939 -52.51 25.68 31.20
C GLY A 939 -52.94 26.89 30.36
N LEU A 940 -54.14 26.81 29.85
CA LEU A 940 -54.87 27.97 29.34
C LEU A 940 -55.20 28.90 30.50
N ALA A 941 -54.73 30.16 30.43
CA ALA A 941 -55.37 31.26 31.17
C ALA A 941 -55.62 32.42 30.20
N ASN A 942 -56.93 32.60 29.90
CA ASN A 942 -57.48 33.77 29.24
C ASN A 942 -57.27 35.03 30.10
N GLY A 943 -56.93 36.15 29.46
CA GLY A 943 -56.95 37.47 30.08
C GLY A 943 -56.83 38.52 29.00
N ALA A 944 -58.00 38.90 28.47
CA ALA A 944 -58.16 40.08 27.63
C ALA A 944 -57.90 41.36 28.41
N LEU A 945 -57.30 42.41 27.78
CA LEU A 945 -57.81 43.76 27.70
C LEU A 945 -56.86 44.71 26.93
N ALA A 946 -57.47 45.39 26.02
CA ALA A 946 -56.91 46.44 25.16
C ALA A 946 -56.95 47.79 25.87
N PRO A 947 -56.80 48.94 25.18
CA PRO A 947 -55.57 49.72 25.05
C PRO A 947 -55.77 51.17 25.51
N THR A 948 -54.72 51.88 25.81
CA THR A 948 -54.68 53.38 25.83
C THR A 948 -53.15 53.72 25.84
N GLY A 949 -52.57 54.58 25.06
CA GLY A 949 -52.95 55.83 24.51
C GLY A 949 -51.83 56.84 24.85
N THR A 950 -51.20 57.47 23.85
CA THR A 950 -50.58 58.84 23.91
C THR A 950 -49.34 58.97 24.82
N GLY A 951 -48.13 59.35 24.29
CA GLY A 951 -47.87 60.73 24.03
C GLY A 951 -46.36 61.04 24.19
N GLU A 952 -45.77 61.58 23.17
CA GLU A 952 -44.80 62.68 23.12
C GLU A 952 -43.48 62.68 23.90
N ARG A 953 -42.49 62.85 23.08
CA ARG A 953 -41.28 63.74 23.13
C ARG A 953 -40.25 63.61 24.30
N ALA A 954 -39.04 63.23 23.94
CA ALA A 954 -37.90 64.12 23.71
C ALA A 954 -36.72 63.29 23.22
#